data_e55aab03cb63eaebb7db0cc004b6951a
#
_entry.id   e55aab03cb63eaebb7db0cc004b6951a
#
_cell.length_a   1.000
_cell.length_b   1.000
_cell.length_c   1.000
_cell.angle_alpha   90.00
_cell.angle_beta   90.00
_cell.angle_gamma   90.00
#
_symmetry.space_group_name_H-M   'P 1'
#
loop_
_entity.id
_entity.type
_entity.pdbx_description
1 polymer ?
#
loop_
_entity_poly.entity_id
_entity_poly.type
_entity_poly.pdbx_seq_one_letter_code
_entity_poly.pdbx_strand_id
1 'polypeptide(L)'
;MRRPRRTSVAAIAATVMVLTAAPGTMATASAASAASPTFTVSVGSIGTFPNPMDTPASPYIDKDGTFYYQESASLYGTTDPHEWQFYSGTDFDTATLNTTISDAVNPSNSSDANDNTVWRCENSPTGLTATAGDSSYPLTNYCDLVGTWVDPDTGDWYGLVHDEFTGEPFGDGLHYDSIDYAVSHDQGMTWTIEGHAITSPYSTTRGDTTAFPNQTYDYGDGDPRLYVDQASGYFYMYYASRIVPKGGDAGSVIGLAHVARCPISAKMATGCWQKWYDGAWSQPGVGGMESNMVPVDSTDPSGYTSPSQDYNPANTGTTDQQVAAGELPSDSYLGFMNITYDAYLGLYIGEPETWSVTSQRFYATSDLATQKWTLIGDSGSYTSDSWYRWFVDSVNKTSSEIVGESFRSYCSIACNSSDGEYANETIGSSDPAALIYTAKTYTLANGDGRVLAQVSGSSATTSDASATGSLLESWAFAPDGDGSYRIVNASTGQALGVDSGTTTQRAWGTAPTVTALAAGGPTVGQQWFVLPDTDVAGTYRIVNRYSGLVIGLSGVGGRLAETTPARSWTDTSGSSVGDGRTAAEQTLTLTPIGAARESVLAVNPGNQKATVGTAVSLQLSATDSAGHALTYTATGLPAGLSISASGLVSGTPTKASTGSTVTVTASSGTASGTMSFSWVVNPVTPNFTGTHTLDIGAKGLDDPDGSTTDGTALTTAHPRGAADNNWVFTQQADGSYEIASAASDQCASVNYGSTAAGESIVQWPCSDSTNQEWDVVLQPNGTYSVTSVRSGLLLTTASKANGAAVTQEADTGSVLQQWSIE
;
A
#
# COMPACT_ATOMS: atom_id res chain seq x y z
N MET A 1 -52.04 59.04 -4.42
CA MET A 1 -52.18 60.13 -5.39
C MET A 1 -51.08 60.07 -6.45
N ARG A 2 -51.51 60.15 -7.68
CA ARG A 2 -50.79 60.41 -8.96
C ARG A 2 -49.80 59.34 -9.47
N ARG A 3 -50.27 58.53 -10.37
CA ARG A 3 -49.64 58.12 -11.66
C ARG A 3 -49.57 59.32 -12.59
N PRO A 4 -49.00 59.34 -13.82
CA PRO A 4 -48.09 58.53 -14.59
C PRO A 4 -47.11 59.34 -15.47
N ARG A 5 -46.31 58.69 -16.33
CA ARG A 5 -46.28 58.94 -17.79
C ARG A 5 -45.41 57.93 -18.56
N ARG A 6 -46.06 57.46 -19.63
CA ARG A 6 -45.44 56.67 -20.70
C ARG A 6 -44.66 57.56 -21.64
N THR A 7 -43.57 57.09 -22.20
CA THR A 7 -43.00 57.56 -23.45
C THR A 7 -42.70 56.41 -24.38
N SER A 8 -43.27 56.48 -25.58
CA SER A 8 -43.15 55.59 -26.70
C SER A 8 -41.85 55.81 -27.45
N VAL A 9 -41.20 54.74 -27.93
CA VAL A 9 -40.15 54.82 -28.95
C VAL A 9 -40.48 53.91 -30.12
N ALA A 10 -40.24 54.42 -31.28
CA ALA A 10 -40.64 53.97 -32.60
C ALA A 10 -39.95 52.69 -33.08
N ALA A 11 -40.71 51.87 -33.81
CA ALA A 11 -40.25 50.75 -34.58
C ALA A 11 -39.54 51.19 -35.88
N ILE A 12 -38.37 50.60 -36.15
CA ILE A 12 -37.76 50.61 -37.48
C ILE A 12 -37.94 49.23 -38.07
N ALA A 13 -38.68 49.19 -39.18
CA ALA A 13 -38.89 47.97 -39.98
C ALA A 13 -37.63 47.70 -40.83
N ALA A 14 -37.01 46.54 -40.67
CA ALA A 14 -36.00 45.98 -41.59
C ALA A 14 -36.65 44.86 -42.36
N THR A 15 -36.68 44.94 -43.66
CA THR A 15 -37.20 43.94 -44.61
C THR A 15 -36.23 42.80 -44.69
N VAL A 16 -36.65 41.59 -44.29
CA VAL A 16 -35.89 40.34 -44.47
C VAL A 16 -36.43 39.62 -45.67
N MET A 17 -35.54 39.38 -46.64
CA MET A 17 -35.74 38.52 -47.79
C MET A 17 -35.81 37.06 -47.35
N VAL A 18 -36.92 36.34 -47.57
CA VAL A 18 -37.09 34.92 -47.29
C VAL A 18 -36.56 34.13 -48.49
N LEU A 19 -35.42 33.44 -48.28
CA LEU A 19 -35.00 32.31 -49.13
C LEU A 19 -35.62 31.06 -48.56
N THR A 20 -36.50 30.41 -49.32
CA THR A 20 -37.02 29.08 -49.03
C THR A 20 -35.98 28.02 -49.36
N ALA A 21 -35.38 27.43 -48.35
CA ALA A 21 -34.60 26.22 -48.45
C ALA A 21 -35.45 25.03 -47.95
N ALA A 22 -35.46 23.96 -48.69
CA ALA A 22 -36.16 22.71 -48.35
C ALA A 22 -35.61 22.09 -47.03
N PRO A 23 -36.46 21.39 -46.25
CA PRO A 23 -36.01 20.78 -45.01
C PRO A 23 -35.14 19.53 -45.31
N GLY A 24 -33.86 19.66 -45.23
CA GLY A 24 -32.94 18.54 -45.04
C GLY A 24 -33.15 18.00 -43.63
N THR A 25 -33.56 16.77 -43.49
CA THR A 25 -33.59 16.03 -42.22
C THR A 25 -32.15 15.93 -41.71
N MET A 26 -31.75 16.78 -40.77
CA MET A 26 -30.57 16.50 -39.94
C MET A 26 -30.94 15.30 -39.07
N ALA A 27 -30.31 14.17 -39.37
CA ALA A 27 -30.21 13.07 -38.41
C ALA A 27 -29.43 13.60 -37.19
N THR A 28 -30.13 13.79 -36.09
CA THR A 28 -29.50 13.97 -34.79
C THR A 28 -28.73 12.67 -34.52
N ALA A 29 -27.40 12.70 -34.68
CA ALA A 29 -26.56 11.66 -34.13
C ALA A 29 -26.85 11.67 -32.63
N SER A 30 -27.55 10.68 -32.13
CA SER A 30 -27.61 10.38 -30.72
C SER A 30 -26.16 10.16 -30.27
N ALA A 31 -25.67 11.02 -29.41
CA ALA A 31 -24.41 10.75 -28.73
C ALA A 31 -24.60 9.38 -28.06
N ALA A 32 -23.85 8.39 -28.50
CA ALA A 32 -23.78 7.13 -27.78
C ALA A 32 -23.36 7.48 -26.35
N SER A 33 -24.18 7.09 -25.38
CA SER A 33 -23.79 7.15 -23.99
C SER A 33 -22.47 6.39 -23.90
N ALA A 34 -21.42 7.03 -23.46
CA ALA A 34 -20.17 6.34 -23.17
C ALA A 34 -20.50 5.19 -22.19
N ALA A 35 -20.06 4.00 -22.51
CA ALA A 35 -20.21 2.87 -21.57
C ALA A 35 -19.50 3.23 -20.26
N SER A 36 -20.12 2.89 -19.13
CA SER A 36 -19.44 3.04 -17.84
C SER A 36 -18.13 2.24 -17.85
N PRO A 37 -17.04 2.74 -17.24
CA PRO A 37 -15.79 2.01 -17.16
C PRO A 37 -16.00 0.66 -16.47
N THR A 38 -15.27 -0.34 -16.93
CA THR A 38 -15.19 -1.64 -16.28
C THR A 38 -13.88 -1.75 -15.53
N PHE A 39 -13.93 -2.31 -14.32
CA PHE A 39 -12.77 -2.46 -13.45
C PHE A 39 -12.38 -3.93 -13.34
N THR A 40 -11.11 -4.19 -13.06
CA THR A 40 -10.58 -5.53 -12.76
C THR A 40 -9.68 -5.44 -11.55
N VAL A 41 -10.01 -6.20 -10.51
CA VAL A 41 -9.17 -6.36 -9.32
C VAL A 41 -8.32 -7.60 -9.50
N SER A 42 -7.03 -7.51 -9.23
CA SER A 42 -6.12 -8.65 -9.23
C SER A 42 -5.21 -8.60 -8.02
N VAL A 43 -5.05 -9.76 -7.38
CA VAL A 43 -4.18 -9.96 -6.23
C VAL A 43 -2.90 -10.66 -6.68
N GLY A 44 -1.77 -10.05 -6.39
CA GLY A 44 -0.44 -10.55 -6.69
C GLY A 44 0.15 -11.35 -5.52
N SER A 45 1.43 -11.11 -5.24
CA SER A 45 2.12 -11.75 -4.12
C SER A 45 1.62 -11.24 -2.77
N ILE A 46 1.55 -12.12 -1.80
CA ILE A 46 1.29 -11.82 -0.39
C ILE A 46 2.64 -11.66 0.32
N GLY A 47 2.75 -10.68 1.19
CA GLY A 47 3.91 -10.44 2.04
C GLY A 47 3.52 -10.39 3.50
N THR A 48 4.52 -10.47 4.38
CA THR A 48 4.31 -10.40 5.83
C THR A 48 4.45 -8.98 6.34
N PHE A 49 3.58 -8.58 7.26
CA PHE A 49 3.70 -7.38 8.08
C PHE A 49 4.09 -7.81 9.50
N PRO A 50 5.26 -7.41 10.02
CA PRO A 50 5.83 -8.06 11.20
C PRO A 50 5.27 -7.59 12.55
N ASN A 51 4.51 -6.49 12.56
CA ASN A 51 4.10 -5.82 13.81
C ASN A 51 2.58 -5.61 13.86
N PRO A 52 1.74 -6.67 13.79
CA PRO A 52 0.30 -6.49 13.88
C PRO A 52 -0.11 -6.05 15.28
N MET A 53 -0.94 -5.01 15.35
CA MET A 53 -1.52 -4.48 16.59
C MET A 53 -3.03 -4.30 16.45
N ASP A 54 -3.67 -3.79 17.48
CA ASP A 54 -5.13 -3.64 17.58
C ASP A 54 -5.65 -2.36 16.91
N THR A 55 -4.90 -1.83 15.96
CA THR A 55 -5.27 -0.70 15.10
C THR A 55 -4.68 -0.85 13.71
N PRO A 56 -5.21 -0.18 12.68
CA PRO A 56 -4.48 -0.04 11.43
C PRO A 56 -3.24 0.82 11.63
N ALA A 57 -2.15 0.49 10.93
CA ALA A 57 -0.97 1.34 10.94
C ALA A 57 -1.25 2.67 10.24
N SER A 58 -0.88 3.77 10.89
CA SER A 58 -1.04 5.13 10.38
C SER A 58 0.30 5.68 9.89
N PRO A 59 0.57 5.69 8.57
CA PRO A 59 1.82 6.20 8.03
C PRO A 59 1.83 7.72 7.91
N TYR A 60 2.96 8.35 8.21
CA TYR A 60 3.20 9.78 8.00
C TYR A 60 4.68 10.09 7.82
N ILE A 61 4.97 11.25 7.25
CA ILE A 61 6.34 11.79 7.13
C ILE A 61 6.40 13.09 7.92
N ASP A 62 7.33 13.16 8.88
CA ASP A 62 7.53 14.37 9.67
C ASP A 62 8.28 15.46 8.88
N LYS A 63 8.30 16.68 9.42
CA LYS A 63 8.88 17.87 8.80
C LYS A 63 10.34 17.75 8.37
N ASP A 64 11.09 16.85 8.99
CA ASP A 64 12.49 16.57 8.65
C ASP A 64 12.67 15.51 7.56
N GLY A 65 11.57 14.92 7.08
CA GLY A 65 11.57 13.85 6.07
C GLY A 65 11.67 12.44 6.64
N THR A 66 11.66 12.27 7.95
CA THR A 66 11.65 10.95 8.58
C THR A 66 10.27 10.31 8.39
N PHE A 67 10.26 9.07 7.95
CA PHE A 67 9.05 8.26 7.85
C PHE A 67 8.75 7.61 9.19
N TYR A 68 7.49 7.67 9.58
CA TYR A 68 6.93 6.98 10.72
C TYR A 68 5.66 6.24 10.31
N TYR A 69 5.34 5.19 11.06
CA TYR A 69 3.97 4.74 11.22
C TYR A 69 3.68 4.49 12.71
N GLN A 70 2.43 4.66 13.08
CA GLN A 70 1.95 4.49 14.44
C GLN A 70 0.91 3.38 14.48
N GLU A 71 0.90 2.58 15.52
CA GLU A 71 -0.09 1.57 15.88
C GLU A 71 -0.30 1.59 17.39
N SER A 72 -1.40 1.02 17.85
CA SER A 72 -1.74 0.93 19.26
C SER A 72 -2.33 -0.42 19.61
N ALA A 73 -2.24 -0.76 20.89
CA ALA A 73 -3.00 -1.82 21.50
C ALA A 73 -3.46 -1.40 22.90
N SER A 74 -4.73 -1.63 23.20
CA SER A 74 -5.32 -1.40 24.50
C SER A 74 -6.24 -2.57 24.86
N LEU A 75 -5.63 -3.74 25.07
CA LEU A 75 -6.35 -5.00 25.27
C LEU A 75 -6.88 -5.12 26.71
N TYR A 76 -7.87 -5.99 26.92
CA TYR A 76 -8.73 -5.93 28.09
C TYR A 76 -8.21 -6.63 29.33
N GLY A 77 -7.25 -7.56 29.22
CA GLY A 77 -6.73 -8.33 30.35
C GLY A 77 -5.77 -7.52 31.23
N THR A 78 -5.64 -7.90 32.49
CA THR A 78 -4.78 -7.20 33.49
C THR A 78 -3.28 -7.16 33.15
N THR A 79 -2.83 -7.99 32.21
CA THR A 79 -1.42 -8.11 31.79
C THR A 79 -1.25 -7.89 30.30
N ASP A 80 -2.33 -7.54 29.61
CA ASP A 80 -2.30 -7.31 28.18
C ASP A 80 -1.67 -5.94 27.84
N PRO A 81 -1.17 -5.76 26.62
CA PRO A 81 -0.57 -4.50 26.22
C PRO A 81 -1.54 -3.32 26.30
N HIS A 82 -1.02 -2.18 26.75
CA HIS A 82 -1.69 -0.87 26.71
C HIS A 82 -0.64 0.13 26.25
N GLU A 83 -0.47 0.25 24.92
CA GLU A 83 0.68 0.95 24.37
C GLU A 83 0.34 1.66 23.06
N TRP A 84 0.97 2.82 22.86
CA TRP A 84 0.99 3.55 21.59
C TRP A 84 2.40 3.44 21.03
N GLN A 85 2.56 2.62 19.98
CA GLN A 85 3.86 2.32 19.40
C GLN A 85 4.12 3.12 18.13
N PHE A 86 5.37 3.51 17.97
CA PHE A 86 5.87 4.30 16.84
C PHE A 86 7.03 3.57 16.19
N TYR A 87 6.97 3.42 14.89
CA TYR A 87 8.01 2.81 14.08
C TYR A 87 8.60 3.85 13.16
N SER A 88 9.90 3.81 12.90
CA SER A 88 10.57 4.76 12.01
C SER A 88 11.58 4.07 11.10
N GLY A 89 11.74 4.62 9.89
CA GLY A 89 12.63 4.08 8.87
C GLY A 89 12.63 4.93 7.60
N THR A 90 12.96 4.30 6.49
CA THR A 90 12.82 4.95 5.18
C THR A 90 11.45 4.71 4.55
N ASP A 91 10.81 3.61 4.89
CA ASP A 91 9.51 3.14 4.39
C ASP A 91 8.98 1.99 5.27
N PHE A 92 7.83 1.42 4.94
CA PHE A 92 7.26 0.27 5.67
C PHE A 92 8.16 -0.97 5.70
N ASP A 93 8.96 -1.23 4.65
CA ASP A 93 9.82 -2.43 4.59
C ASP A 93 11.05 -2.31 5.51
N THR A 94 11.42 -1.09 5.89
CA THR A 94 12.65 -0.79 6.66
C THR A 94 12.39 -0.22 8.04
N ALA A 95 11.15 0.15 8.34
CA ALA A 95 10.79 0.72 9.63
C ALA A 95 10.94 -0.31 10.75
N THR A 96 11.48 0.15 11.87
CA THR A 96 11.64 -0.61 13.11
C THR A 96 11.10 0.18 14.29
N LEU A 97 10.78 -0.51 15.37
CA LEU A 97 10.28 0.13 16.59
C LEU A 97 11.21 1.28 17.02
N ASN A 98 10.64 2.46 17.15
CA ASN A 98 11.37 3.63 17.67
C ASN A 98 11.21 3.67 19.18
N THR A 99 12.10 2.99 19.89
CA THR A 99 12.05 2.91 21.36
C THR A 99 12.20 4.27 22.06
N THR A 100 12.79 5.26 21.39
CA THR A 100 12.86 6.62 21.96
C THR A 100 11.48 7.23 22.14
N ILE A 101 10.60 7.01 21.19
CA ILE A 101 9.21 7.52 21.25
C ILE A 101 8.31 6.50 21.95
N SER A 102 8.39 5.23 21.58
CA SER A 102 7.49 4.18 22.10
C SER A 102 7.65 3.95 23.61
N ASP A 103 8.88 4.08 24.15
CA ASP A 103 9.15 3.95 25.59
C ASP A 103 9.14 5.31 26.32
N ALA A 104 8.65 6.39 25.65
CA ALA A 104 8.70 7.73 26.24
C ALA A 104 7.76 7.88 27.43
N VAL A 105 8.31 8.45 28.49
CA VAL A 105 7.58 8.74 29.73
C VAL A 105 7.38 10.24 29.86
N ASN A 106 6.20 10.68 30.18
CA ASN A 106 5.90 12.10 30.40
C ASN A 106 6.76 12.63 31.57
N PRO A 107 7.66 13.59 31.35
CA PRO A 107 8.56 14.10 32.39
C PRO A 107 7.84 14.80 33.54
N SER A 108 6.58 15.21 33.31
CA SER A 108 5.73 15.84 34.35
C SER A 108 4.90 14.83 35.11
N ASN A 109 4.78 13.58 34.61
CA ASN A 109 3.98 12.53 35.23
C ASN A 109 4.50 11.15 34.84
N SER A 110 5.26 10.52 35.71
CA SER A 110 5.89 9.23 35.48
C SER A 110 4.91 8.05 35.35
N SER A 111 3.64 8.23 35.54
CA SER A 111 2.60 7.21 35.29
C SER A 111 2.00 7.30 33.88
N ASP A 112 2.32 8.34 33.13
CA ASP A 112 1.90 8.57 31.75
C ASP A 112 3.06 8.27 30.81
N ALA A 113 2.96 7.15 30.08
CA ALA A 113 4.00 6.68 29.18
C ALA A 113 3.37 6.10 27.89
N ASN A 114 4.14 6.05 26.82
CA ASN A 114 3.67 5.48 25.56
C ASN A 114 3.65 3.94 25.58
N ASP A 115 4.55 3.31 26.34
CA ASP A 115 4.59 1.86 26.59
C ASP A 115 3.62 1.41 27.69
N ASN A 116 2.90 2.35 28.33
CA ASN A 116 1.84 2.08 29.30
C ASN A 116 0.86 3.26 29.35
N THR A 117 -0.18 3.21 28.54
CA THR A 117 -1.17 4.27 28.38
C THR A 117 -2.28 4.25 29.42
N VAL A 118 -2.28 3.28 30.34
CA VAL A 118 -3.34 3.11 31.35
C VAL A 118 -3.66 4.42 32.08
N TRP A 119 -2.65 5.14 32.58
CA TRP A 119 -2.90 6.41 33.26
C TRP A 119 -3.56 7.44 32.34
N ARG A 120 -3.10 7.55 31.11
CA ARG A 120 -3.59 8.50 30.11
C ARG A 120 -5.07 8.23 29.79
N CYS A 121 -5.43 6.98 29.55
CA CYS A 121 -6.80 6.56 29.26
C CYS A 121 -7.72 6.79 30.46
N GLU A 122 -7.32 6.32 31.65
CA GLU A 122 -8.07 6.49 32.90
C GLU A 122 -8.25 7.94 33.35
N ASN A 123 -7.42 8.86 32.88
CA ASN A 123 -7.44 10.28 33.21
C ASN A 123 -7.80 11.18 32.02
N SER A 124 -8.35 10.61 30.95
CA SER A 124 -8.86 11.38 29.81
C SER A 124 -9.90 12.40 30.30
N PRO A 125 -9.81 13.67 29.87
CA PRO A 125 -10.78 14.71 30.27
C PRO A 125 -12.19 14.46 29.68
N THR A 126 -12.28 13.59 28.71
CA THR A 126 -13.51 13.27 27.99
C THR A 126 -14.20 12.02 28.50
N GLY A 127 -13.62 11.37 29.51
CA GLY A 127 -14.12 10.12 30.05
C GLY A 127 -15.60 10.15 30.37
N LEU A 128 -16.38 9.26 29.76
CA LEU A 128 -17.74 8.96 30.21
C LEU A 128 -17.68 8.42 31.63
N THR A 129 -18.80 8.51 32.32
CA THR A 129 -18.91 7.93 33.66
C THR A 129 -18.88 6.40 33.56
N ALA A 130 -17.67 5.85 33.54
CA ALA A 130 -17.39 4.44 33.45
C ALA A 130 -17.04 3.85 34.81
N THR A 131 -17.25 2.57 34.99
CA THR A 131 -16.78 1.81 36.13
C THR A 131 -16.07 0.58 35.60
N ALA A 132 -14.97 0.19 36.26
CA ALA A 132 -14.30 -1.06 35.90
C ALA A 132 -15.31 -2.22 35.90
N GLY A 133 -15.17 -3.10 34.91
CA GLY A 133 -15.96 -4.33 34.83
C GLY A 133 -15.49 -5.36 35.84
N ASP A 134 -15.43 -6.60 35.44
CA ASP A 134 -14.88 -7.71 36.24
C ASP A 134 -13.36 -7.86 36.01
N SER A 135 -12.81 -9.04 36.29
CA SER A 135 -11.38 -9.30 36.07
C SER A 135 -10.98 -9.37 34.58
N SER A 136 -11.93 -9.43 33.66
CA SER A 136 -11.69 -9.39 32.22
C SER A 136 -11.58 -7.95 31.70
N TYR A 137 -12.20 -6.99 32.43
CA TYR A 137 -12.17 -5.56 32.11
C TYR A 137 -11.83 -4.76 33.39
N PRO A 138 -10.57 -4.84 33.86
CA PRO A 138 -10.16 -4.25 35.13
C PRO A 138 -10.03 -2.73 35.14
N LEU A 139 -9.94 -2.09 33.95
CA LEU A 139 -9.84 -0.65 33.78
C LEU A 139 -11.21 -0.05 33.47
N THR A 140 -11.32 1.27 33.60
CA THR A 140 -12.56 2.01 33.31
C THR A 140 -12.55 2.53 31.88
N ASN A 141 -11.37 2.79 31.33
CA ASN A 141 -11.22 3.29 29.98
C ASN A 141 -10.00 2.66 29.30
N TYR A 142 -10.18 2.22 28.07
CA TYR A 142 -9.17 1.76 27.14
C TYR A 142 -9.10 2.75 26.01
N CYS A 143 -7.91 3.11 25.54
CA CYS A 143 -7.80 4.10 24.48
C CYS A 143 -6.63 3.83 23.51
N ASP A 144 -6.94 3.86 22.24
CA ASP A 144 -6.02 3.60 21.15
C ASP A 144 -5.82 4.82 20.26
N LEU A 145 -4.57 5.21 20.04
CA LEU A 145 -4.24 6.26 19.07
C LEU A 145 -4.37 5.70 17.66
N VAL A 146 -5.10 6.41 16.80
CA VAL A 146 -5.35 6.01 15.41
C VAL A 146 -5.31 7.25 14.51
N GLY A 147 -4.71 7.12 13.33
CA GLY A 147 -4.80 8.20 12.32
C GLY A 147 -3.96 9.43 12.64
N THR A 148 -2.64 9.26 12.77
CA THR A 148 -1.71 10.36 13.06
C THR A 148 -1.53 11.29 11.86
N TRP A 149 -1.55 12.61 12.12
CA TRP A 149 -1.32 13.68 11.16
C TRP A 149 -0.38 14.73 11.74
N VAL A 150 0.52 15.30 10.91
CA VAL A 150 1.48 16.33 11.33
C VAL A 150 0.99 17.70 10.86
N ASP A 151 0.79 18.63 11.79
CA ASP A 151 0.34 19.99 11.50
C ASP A 151 1.38 20.76 10.68
N PRO A 152 1.06 21.17 9.46
CA PRO A 152 2.00 21.92 8.61
C PRO A 152 2.34 23.32 9.14
N ASP A 153 1.58 23.87 10.09
CA ASP A 153 1.84 25.21 10.65
C ASP A 153 2.83 25.16 11.82
N THR A 154 2.79 24.12 12.65
CA THR A 154 3.60 24.04 13.88
C THR A 154 4.55 22.85 13.89
N GLY A 155 4.23 21.78 13.16
CA GLY A 155 4.93 20.51 13.24
C GLY A 155 4.52 19.65 14.43
N ASP A 156 3.42 20.00 15.10
CA ASP A 156 2.81 19.19 16.15
C ASP A 156 2.13 17.97 15.54
N TRP A 157 2.08 16.88 16.29
CA TRP A 157 1.40 15.68 15.86
C TRP A 157 0.01 15.61 16.48
N TYR A 158 -0.97 15.30 15.66
CA TYR A 158 -2.36 15.07 16.03
C TYR A 158 -2.75 13.64 15.69
N GLY A 159 -3.69 13.07 16.45
CA GLY A 159 -4.28 11.78 16.11
C GLY A 159 -5.67 11.65 16.70
N LEU A 160 -6.45 10.74 16.14
CA LEU A 160 -7.72 10.33 16.72
C LEU A 160 -7.45 9.32 17.84
N VAL A 161 -8.36 9.24 18.79
CA VAL A 161 -8.30 8.26 19.86
C VAL A 161 -9.61 7.50 19.87
N HIS A 162 -9.53 6.18 19.71
CA HIS A 162 -10.63 5.28 19.94
C HIS A 162 -10.72 5.00 21.43
N ASP A 163 -11.82 5.35 22.07
CA ASP A 163 -12.05 5.16 23.51
C ASP A 163 -13.11 4.11 23.74
N GLU A 164 -12.83 3.15 24.63
CA GLU A 164 -13.73 2.09 25.05
C GLU A 164 -13.96 2.20 26.55
N PHE A 165 -15.17 2.62 26.93
CA PHE A 165 -15.55 2.82 28.33
C PHE A 165 -16.24 1.58 28.88
N THR A 166 -15.66 0.95 29.91
CA THR A 166 -16.13 -0.33 30.46
C THR A 166 -17.21 -0.19 31.51
N GLY A 167 -17.54 -1.34 32.13
CA GLY A 167 -18.68 -1.49 33.03
C GLY A 167 -19.94 -1.70 32.19
N GLU A 168 -20.14 -2.88 31.70
CA GLU A 168 -21.24 -3.37 30.84
C GLU A 168 -22.51 -2.50 30.91
N PRO A 169 -22.83 -1.72 29.84
CA PRO A 169 -23.92 -0.73 29.93
C PRO A 169 -25.23 -1.30 30.41
N PHE A 170 -25.55 -2.53 30.02
CA PHE A 170 -26.81 -3.22 30.34
C PHE A 170 -26.58 -4.70 30.71
N GLY A 171 -25.38 -5.07 31.19
CA GLY A 171 -25.06 -6.45 31.55
C GLY A 171 -24.87 -7.35 30.34
N ASP A 172 -24.36 -6.82 29.26
CA ASP A 172 -24.21 -7.48 27.99
C ASP A 172 -22.76 -7.97 27.71
N GLY A 173 -21.83 -7.73 28.63
CA GLY A 173 -20.44 -8.11 28.51
C GLY A 173 -19.61 -7.22 27.59
N LEU A 174 -20.15 -6.05 27.21
CA LEU A 174 -19.53 -5.12 26.25
C LEU A 174 -19.14 -3.79 26.94
N HIS A 175 -18.52 -2.90 26.20
CA HIS A 175 -18.16 -1.53 26.57
C HIS A 175 -19.02 -0.52 25.82
N TYR A 176 -18.69 0.75 25.90
CA TYR A 176 -19.31 1.84 25.14
C TYR A 176 -18.19 2.64 24.47
N ASP A 177 -18.41 3.03 23.20
CA ASP A 177 -17.37 3.67 22.39
C ASP A 177 -17.60 5.16 22.16
N SER A 178 -16.50 5.90 22.08
CA SER A 178 -16.45 7.25 21.51
C SER A 178 -15.10 7.50 20.81
N ILE A 179 -15.01 8.63 20.13
CA ILE A 179 -13.77 9.01 19.43
C ILE A 179 -13.35 10.37 19.94
N ASP A 180 -12.13 10.43 20.46
CA ASP A 180 -11.46 11.63 20.89
C ASP A 180 -10.38 12.07 19.89
N TYR A 181 -9.68 13.18 20.18
CA TYR A 181 -8.45 13.53 19.52
C TYR A 181 -7.37 13.87 20.54
N ALA A 182 -6.13 13.59 20.18
CA ALA A 182 -4.96 13.87 20.99
C ALA A 182 -3.92 14.69 20.24
N VAL A 183 -3.07 15.40 21.00
CA VAL A 183 -2.01 16.27 20.47
C VAL A 183 -0.69 15.97 21.16
N SER A 184 0.38 15.95 20.38
CA SER A 184 1.77 15.97 20.85
C SER A 184 2.48 17.19 20.29
N HIS A 185 3.08 17.98 21.17
CA HIS A 185 3.90 19.16 20.82
C HIS A 185 5.40 18.86 20.74
N ASP A 186 5.80 17.63 20.99
CA ASP A 186 7.18 17.18 21.11
C ASP A 186 7.48 15.92 20.27
N GLN A 187 6.78 15.79 19.13
CA GLN A 187 6.97 14.71 18.15
C GLN A 187 6.75 13.31 18.73
N GLY A 188 5.64 13.16 19.45
CA GLY A 188 5.17 11.89 19.96
C GLY A 188 5.75 11.47 21.30
N MET A 189 6.65 12.28 21.90
CA MET A 189 7.23 11.94 23.21
C MET A 189 6.20 12.03 24.35
N THR A 190 5.30 13.01 24.26
CA THR A 190 4.16 13.13 25.19
C THR A 190 2.89 13.44 24.41
N TRP A 191 1.76 12.97 24.93
CA TRP A 191 0.46 13.15 24.30
C TRP A 191 -0.56 13.66 25.33
N THR A 192 -1.47 14.48 24.87
CA THR A 192 -2.63 14.94 25.65
C THR A 192 -3.91 14.66 24.86
N ILE A 193 -4.85 13.93 25.47
CA ILE A 193 -6.21 13.79 24.95
C ILE A 193 -6.94 15.11 25.26
N GLU A 194 -7.45 15.78 24.21
CA GLU A 194 -7.97 17.16 24.32
C GLU A 194 -9.50 17.19 24.41
N GLY A 195 -10.21 16.33 23.70
CA GLY A 195 -11.66 16.34 23.70
C GLY A 195 -12.31 15.38 22.71
N HIS A 196 -13.62 15.24 22.81
CA HIS A 196 -14.40 14.46 21.89
C HIS A 196 -14.36 15.03 20.48
N ALA A 197 -14.09 14.16 19.50
CA ALA A 197 -14.33 14.39 18.10
C ALA A 197 -15.74 13.94 17.70
N ILE A 198 -16.09 12.70 18.06
CA ILE A 198 -17.36 12.07 17.73
C ILE A 198 -17.94 11.38 18.99
N THR A 199 -19.24 11.53 19.21
CA THR A 199 -20.01 10.70 20.16
C THR A 199 -21.37 10.39 19.55
N SER A 200 -21.94 9.26 19.94
CA SER A 200 -23.28 8.82 19.56
C SER A 200 -24.34 9.93 19.76
N PRO A 201 -25.35 9.99 18.90
CA PRO A 201 -26.51 10.87 19.08
C PRO A 201 -27.40 10.50 20.27
N TYR A 202 -27.20 9.32 20.86
CA TYR A 202 -28.01 8.81 21.96
C TYR A 202 -27.37 9.06 23.32
N SER A 203 -27.99 8.59 24.38
CA SER A 203 -27.49 8.79 25.73
C SER A 203 -26.15 8.09 25.95
N THR A 204 -25.17 8.84 26.41
CA THR A 204 -23.84 8.34 26.79
C THR A 204 -23.78 7.93 28.27
N THR A 205 -24.93 8.03 29.02
CA THR A 205 -25.02 7.58 30.41
C THR A 205 -25.12 6.08 30.46
N ARG A 206 -24.20 5.44 31.13
CA ARG A 206 -24.12 3.98 31.28
C ARG A 206 -25.38 3.42 31.91
N GLY A 207 -26.02 2.42 31.28
CA GLY A 207 -27.23 1.76 31.76
C GLY A 207 -28.46 2.65 31.86
N ASP A 208 -28.56 3.71 31.06
CA ASP A 208 -29.70 4.62 31.04
C ASP A 208 -30.99 3.93 30.55
N THR A 209 -31.72 3.30 31.46
CA THR A 209 -33.00 2.63 31.16
C THR A 209 -34.09 3.62 30.73
N THR A 210 -33.95 4.91 30.97
CA THR A 210 -34.91 5.91 30.50
C THR A 210 -34.71 6.23 29.04
N ALA A 211 -33.49 6.42 28.63
CA ALA A 211 -33.14 6.64 27.23
C ALA A 211 -33.30 5.38 26.38
N PHE A 212 -32.99 4.23 26.93
CA PHE A 212 -33.12 2.92 26.31
C PHE A 212 -34.14 2.05 27.06
N PRO A 213 -35.48 2.28 26.90
CA PRO A 213 -36.45 1.59 27.70
C PRO A 213 -36.70 0.13 27.28
N ASN A 214 -36.35 -0.28 26.08
CA ASN A 214 -36.66 -1.57 25.47
C ASN A 214 -35.44 -2.50 25.39
N GLN A 215 -35.45 -3.46 24.46
CA GLN A 215 -34.50 -4.59 24.39
C GLN A 215 -33.13 -4.22 23.83
N THR A 216 -33.02 -3.09 23.16
CA THR A 216 -31.79 -2.69 22.42
C THR A 216 -31.20 -1.38 22.97
N TYR A 217 -29.93 -1.12 22.66
CA TYR A 217 -29.29 0.15 22.94
C TYR A 217 -28.25 0.45 21.84
N ASP A 218 -27.84 1.72 21.73
CA ASP A 218 -26.72 2.15 20.91
C ASP A 218 -25.42 1.99 21.69
N TYR A 219 -24.45 1.31 21.05
CA TYR A 219 -23.18 0.95 21.67
C TYR A 219 -22.17 2.12 21.72
N GLY A 220 -22.42 3.16 20.91
CA GLY A 220 -21.48 4.27 20.69
C GLY A 220 -20.80 4.21 19.33
N ASP A 221 -19.94 5.19 19.11
CA ASP A 221 -19.24 5.41 17.86
C ASP A 221 -17.75 5.10 18.04
N GLY A 222 -17.19 4.17 17.25
CA GLY A 222 -15.83 3.70 17.46
C GLY A 222 -15.10 3.35 16.17
N ASP A 223 -13.87 2.86 16.34
CA ASP A 223 -13.01 2.33 15.30
C ASP A 223 -12.76 3.32 14.14
N PRO A 224 -12.23 4.53 14.38
CA PRO A 224 -12.09 5.54 13.35
C PRO A 224 -11.04 5.16 12.30
N ARG A 225 -11.30 5.55 11.03
CA ARG A 225 -10.36 5.51 9.92
C ARG A 225 -10.20 6.92 9.40
N LEU A 226 -9.02 7.51 9.62
CA LEU A 226 -8.72 8.87 9.18
C LEU A 226 -8.26 8.87 7.73
N TYR A 227 -8.83 9.74 6.91
CA TYR A 227 -8.34 10.09 5.59
C TYR A 227 -8.10 11.60 5.48
N VAL A 228 -6.90 12.00 5.05
CA VAL A 228 -6.51 13.41 4.87
C VAL A 228 -6.69 13.78 3.40
N ASP A 229 -7.79 14.43 3.06
CA ASP A 229 -8.05 14.79 1.66
C ASP A 229 -7.36 16.10 1.28
N GLN A 230 -6.23 15.98 0.62
CA GLN A 230 -5.46 17.11 0.12
C GLN A 230 -6.22 17.93 -0.94
N ALA A 231 -7.16 17.31 -1.67
CA ALA A 231 -7.89 17.97 -2.74
C ALA A 231 -8.98 18.92 -2.21
N SER A 232 -9.68 18.55 -1.13
CA SER A 232 -10.76 19.36 -0.55
C SER A 232 -10.37 20.16 0.69
N GLY A 233 -9.22 19.79 1.31
CA GLY A 233 -8.78 20.40 2.56
C GLY A 233 -9.58 19.98 3.79
N TYR A 234 -10.18 18.78 3.75
CA TYR A 234 -10.89 18.17 4.86
C TYR A 234 -10.21 16.92 5.37
N PHE A 235 -10.25 16.70 6.67
CA PHE A 235 -10.19 15.36 7.24
C PHE A 235 -11.54 14.68 7.02
N TYR A 236 -11.53 13.43 6.59
CA TYR A 236 -12.67 12.53 6.64
C TYR A 236 -12.37 11.43 7.64
N MET A 237 -13.35 11.13 8.49
CA MET A 237 -13.28 10.05 9.47
C MET A 237 -14.41 9.08 9.16
N TYR A 238 -14.06 7.86 8.81
CA TYR A 238 -14.99 6.74 8.64
C TYR A 238 -14.97 5.93 9.93
N TYR A 239 -16.15 5.67 10.47
CA TYR A 239 -16.31 4.99 11.77
C TYR A 239 -17.60 4.19 11.76
N ALA A 240 -17.82 3.41 12.80
CA ALA A 240 -19.02 2.62 12.94
C ALA A 240 -19.71 2.83 14.29
N SER A 241 -21.02 2.59 14.32
CA SER A 241 -21.76 2.34 15.55
C SER A 241 -22.38 0.95 15.53
N ARG A 242 -22.81 0.48 16.69
CA ARG A 242 -23.45 -0.83 16.81
C ARG A 242 -24.75 -0.71 17.58
N ILE A 243 -25.81 -1.33 17.06
CA ILE A 243 -27.05 -1.51 17.83
C ILE A 243 -27.03 -2.91 18.43
N VAL A 244 -27.08 -2.95 19.74
CA VAL A 244 -26.78 -4.15 20.53
C VAL A 244 -28.00 -4.58 21.36
N PRO A 245 -28.30 -5.91 21.46
CA PRO A 245 -29.24 -6.41 22.42
C PRO A 245 -28.73 -6.19 23.86
N LYS A 246 -29.60 -5.80 24.79
CA LYS A 246 -29.26 -5.76 26.20
C LYS A 246 -29.01 -7.16 26.76
N GLY A 247 -28.19 -7.27 27.81
CA GLY A 247 -27.87 -8.55 28.44
C GLY A 247 -29.11 -9.34 28.80
N GLY A 248 -29.17 -10.58 28.30
CA GLY A 248 -30.30 -11.47 28.44
C GLY A 248 -31.40 -11.35 27.39
N ASP A 249 -31.39 -10.35 26.53
CA ASP A 249 -32.25 -10.24 25.36
C ASP A 249 -31.61 -10.94 24.12
N ALA A 250 -32.49 -11.46 23.24
CA ALA A 250 -32.03 -12.11 21.99
C ALA A 250 -31.90 -11.10 20.85
N GLY A 251 -31.07 -11.42 19.89
CA GLY A 251 -30.87 -10.65 18.65
C GLY A 251 -29.42 -10.62 18.20
N SER A 252 -29.20 -10.19 16.96
CA SER A 252 -27.86 -9.98 16.42
C SER A 252 -27.36 -8.58 16.78
N VAL A 253 -26.04 -8.39 16.84
CA VAL A 253 -25.43 -7.05 16.80
C VAL A 253 -25.56 -6.54 15.37
N ILE A 254 -26.00 -5.30 15.20
CA ILE A 254 -26.10 -4.65 13.89
C ILE A 254 -25.04 -3.57 13.78
N GLY A 255 -24.13 -3.71 12.82
CA GLY A 255 -23.08 -2.74 12.54
C GLY A 255 -23.52 -1.70 11.50
N LEU A 256 -23.39 -0.42 11.85
CA LEU A 256 -23.75 0.72 10.99
C LEU A 256 -22.48 1.48 10.62
N ALA A 257 -22.42 1.95 9.40
CA ALA A 257 -21.28 2.70 8.87
C ALA A 257 -21.58 4.21 8.79
N HIS A 258 -20.67 5.02 9.29
CA HIS A 258 -20.83 6.46 9.36
C HIS A 258 -19.61 7.21 8.83
N VAL A 259 -19.78 8.50 8.58
CA VAL A 259 -18.69 9.38 8.20
C VAL A 259 -18.89 10.78 8.76
N ALA A 260 -17.80 11.38 9.22
CA ALA A 260 -17.74 12.79 9.58
C ALA A 260 -16.56 13.46 8.86
N ARG A 261 -16.61 14.79 8.73
CA ARG A 261 -15.50 15.57 8.20
C ARG A 261 -15.21 16.79 9.07
N CYS A 262 -13.96 17.24 9.06
CA CYS A 262 -13.52 18.48 9.71
C CYS A 262 -12.55 19.21 8.77
N PRO A 263 -12.60 20.55 8.59
CA PRO A 263 -11.55 21.25 7.86
C PRO A 263 -10.19 21.01 8.48
N ILE A 264 -9.18 20.69 7.68
CA ILE A 264 -7.80 20.43 8.18
C ILE A 264 -7.27 21.61 8.98
N SER A 265 -7.63 22.85 8.58
CA SER A 265 -7.27 24.07 9.29
C SER A 265 -7.77 24.16 10.74
N ALA A 266 -8.77 23.36 11.10
CA ALA A 266 -9.30 23.29 12.46
C ALA A 266 -8.59 22.24 13.34
N LYS A 267 -7.63 21.48 12.78
CA LYS A 267 -6.71 20.60 13.53
C LYS A 267 -7.43 19.62 14.45
N MET A 268 -8.44 18.94 13.94
CA MET A 268 -9.26 17.94 14.66
C MET A 268 -10.03 18.45 15.90
N ALA A 269 -9.99 19.75 16.20
CA ALA A 269 -10.55 20.29 17.43
C ALA A 269 -12.04 19.96 17.61
N THR A 270 -12.45 19.75 18.86
CA THR A 270 -13.86 19.58 19.22
C THR A 270 -14.75 20.65 18.56
N GLY A 271 -15.83 20.22 17.94
CA GLY A 271 -16.81 21.09 17.29
C GLY A 271 -16.51 21.46 15.82
N CYS A 272 -15.34 21.07 15.26
CA CYS A 272 -15.11 21.18 13.81
C CYS A 272 -15.78 20.06 13.02
N TRP A 273 -16.00 18.92 13.62
CA TRP A 273 -16.52 17.74 12.97
C TRP A 273 -18.00 17.89 12.59
N GLN A 274 -18.31 17.57 11.36
CA GLN A 274 -19.66 17.53 10.78
C GLN A 274 -19.97 16.12 10.34
N LYS A 275 -20.97 15.48 10.92
CA LYS A 275 -21.49 14.18 10.53
C LYS A 275 -22.33 14.29 9.26
N TRP A 276 -22.26 13.25 8.43
CA TRP A 276 -23.12 13.07 7.26
C TRP A 276 -24.49 12.56 7.70
N TYR A 277 -25.53 13.32 7.41
CA TYR A 277 -26.91 12.95 7.76
C TYR A 277 -27.88 13.40 6.68
N ASP A 278 -28.75 12.48 6.26
CA ASP A 278 -29.82 12.70 5.25
C ASP A 278 -29.32 13.45 3.99
N GLY A 279 -28.16 13.03 3.50
CA GLY A 279 -27.56 13.59 2.28
C GLY A 279 -26.86 14.92 2.47
N ALA A 280 -26.55 15.35 3.69
CA ALA A 280 -25.87 16.60 3.98
C ALA A 280 -24.89 16.53 5.15
N TRP A 281 -23.83 17.36 5.10
CA TRP A 281 -22.91 17.60 6.19
C TRP A 281 -23.53 18.63 7.16
N SER A 282 -24.38 18.18 8.04
CA SER A 282 -25.29 19.06 8.77
C SER A 282 -25.28 18.89 10.29
N GLN A 283 -24.80 17.74 10.80
CA GLN A 283 -24.89 17.42 12.21
C GLN A 283 -23.54 17.63 12.91
N PRO A 284 -23.51 18.04 14.18
CA PRO A 284 -22.27 18.15 14.95
C PRO A 284 -21.65 16.76 15.18
N GLY A 285 -20.33 16.68 15.31
CA GLY A 285 -19.63 15.44 15.65
C GLY A 285 -20.07 14.86 16.99
N VAL A 286 -20.19 15.73 18.00
CA VAL A 286 -20.61 15.34 19.35
C VAL A 286 -22.13 15.36 19.43
N GLY A 287 -22.75 14.20 19.64
CA GLY A 287 -24.17 14.01 19.85
C GLY A 287 -25.08 14.27 18.64
N GLY A 288 -24.51 14.52 17.46
CA GLY A 288 -25.28 14.73 16.21
C GLY A 288 -25.80 13.42 15.61
N MET A 289 -26.94 13.48 14.92
CA MET A 289 -27.47 12.37 14.14
C MET A 289 -26.54 12.00 12.98
N GLU A 290 -26.59 10.78 12.54
CA GLU A 290 -25.75 10.21 11.48
C GLU A 290 -26.51 9.22 10.62
N SER A 291 -26.24 9.21 9.32
CA SER A 291 -26.83 8.23 8.43
C SER A 291 -25.98 6.98 8.39
N ASN A 292 -26.63 5.82 8.34
CA ASN A 292 -25.95 4.58 7.97
C ASN A 292 -25.65 4.59 6.46
N MET A 293 -24.39 4.58 6.08
CA MET A 293 -23.94 4.52 4.69
C MET A 293 -24.11 3.11 4.11
N VAL A 294 -24.57 3.02 2.87
CA VAL A 294 -24.70 1.77 2.11
C VAL A 294 -24.17 1.98 0.69
N PRO A 295 -23.75 0.91 0.00
CA PRO A 295 -23.35 1.03 -1.41
C PRO A 295 -24.49 1.58 -2.29
N VAL A 296 -24.11 2.42 -3.25
CA VAL A 296 -25.06 2.89 -4.27
C VAL A 296 -25.36 1.77 -5.24
N ASP A 297 -26.65 1.41 -5.34
CA ASP A 297 -27.17 0.48 -6.33
C ASP A 297 -28.59 0.88 -6.78
N SER A 298 -29.31 -0.04 -7.44
CA SER A 298 -30.67 0.22 -7.92
C SER A 298 -31.72 0.29 -6.80
N THR A 299 -31.41 -0.25 -5.62
CA THR A 299 -32.29 -0.23 -4.43
C THR A 299 -31.98 0.97 -3.56
N ASP A 300 -30.70 1.33 -3.42
CA ASP A 300 -30.20 2.42 -2.58
C ASP A 300 -29.43 3.48 -3.38
N PRO A 301 -30.11 4.25 -4.26
CA PRO A 301 -29.44 5.25 -5.11
C PRO A 301 -28.93 6.47 -4.33
N SER A 302 -29.31 6.61 -3.08
CA SER A 302 -28.88 7.69 -2.18
C SER A 302 -27.47 7.45 -1.60
N GLY A 303 -27.07 6.18 -1.40
CA GLY A 303 -25.85 5.78 -0.74
C GLY A 303 -25.95 5.78 0.81
N TYR A 304 -27.15 5.91 1.35
CA TYR A 304 -27.44 5.84 2.78
C TYR A 304 -28.89 5.38 3.01
N THR A 305 -29.14 4.81 4.17
CA THR A 305 -30.48 4.36 4.55
C THR A 305 -31.39 5.55 4.89
N SER A 306 -32.67 5.41 4.67
CA SER A 306 -33.64 6.47 4.96
C SER A 306 -33.68 6.81 6.46
N PRO A 307 -33.80 8.08 6.86
CA PRO A 307 -34.00 8.48 8.27
C PRO A 307 -35.17 7.80 8.97
N SER A 308 -36.14 7.26 8.22
CA SER A 308 -37.22 6.48 8.80
C SER A 308 -36.80 5.10 9.32
N GLN A 309 -35.59 4.68 8.99
CA GLN A 309 -34.96 3.44 9.47
C GLN A 309 -33.88 3.70 10.52
N ASP A 310 -33.61 4.97 10.87
CA ASP A 310 -32.65 5.29 11.93
C ASP A 310 -33.06 4.59 13.24
N TYR A 311 -32.05 4.14 13.97
CA TYR A 311 -32.30 3.52 15.28
C TYR A 311 -33.19 4.41 16.14
N ASN A 312 -34.21 3.82 16.76
CA ASN A 312 -35.07 4.50 17.69
C ASN A 312 -35.20 3.65 18.97
N PRO A 313 -34.66 4.12 20.10
CA PRO A 313 -34.74 3.39 21.39
C PRO A 313 -36.14 3.12 21.86
N ALA A 314 -37.17 3.80 21.33
CA ALA A 314 -38.57 3.54 21.63
C ALA A 314 -39.14 2.31 20.92
N ASN A 315 -38.48 1.81 19.88
CA ASN A 315 -38.92 0.59 19.21
C ASN A 315 -38.79 -0.62 20.11
N THR A 316 -39.66 -1.61 19.88
CA THR A 316 -39.72 -2.84 20.68
C THR A 316 -39.36 -4.05 19.84
N GLY A 317 -38.85 -5.07 20.48
CA GLY A 317 -38.40 -6.30 19.79
C GLY A 317 -36.89 -6.40 19.71
N THR A 318 -36.42 -7.57 19.26
CA THR A 318 -35.00 -7.80 19.04
C THR A 318 -34.51 -6.97 17.81
N THR A 319 -33.22 -6.80 17.71
CA THR A 319 -32.59 -6.18 16.52
C THR A 319 -33.08 -6.82 15.22
N ASP A 320 -33.10 -8.17 15.15
CA ASP A 320 -33.56 -8.92 13.97
C ASP A 320 -35.04 -8.63 13.64
N GLN A 321 -35.89 -8.45 14.66
CA GLN A 321 -37.30 -8.09 14.47
C GLN A 321 -37.47 -6.67 13.96
N GLN A 322 -36.66 -5.73 14.47
CA GLN A 322 -36.68 -4.33 14.02
C GLN A 322 -36.17 -4.20 12.60
N VAL A 323 -35.10 -4.94 12.21
CA VAL A 323 -34.63 -5.02 10.83
C VAL A 323 -35.71 -5.59 9.90
N ALA A 324 -36.36 -6.71 10.30
CA ALA A 324 -37.41 -7.31 9.50
C ALA A 324 -38.66 -6.42 9.37
N ALA A 325 -38.91 -5.53 10.32
CA ALA A 325 -39.98 -4.53 10.28
C ALA A 325 -39.61 -3.28 9.46
N GLY A 326 -38.34 -3.08 9.09
CA GLY A 326 -37.81 -1.87 8.45
C GLY A 326 -37.70 -0.68 9.42
N GLU A 327 -37.62 -0.96 10.71
CA GLU A 327 -37.45 0.01 11.80
C GLU A 327 -36.00 0.20 12.24
N LEU A 328 -35.09 -0.62 11.69
CA LEU A 328 -33.64 -0.59 11.86
C LEU A 328 -32.99 -1.03 10.56
N PRO A 329 -31.87 -0.43 10.08
CA PRO A 329 -31.13 -0.95 8.95
C PRO A 329 -30.52 -2.32 9.25
N SER A 330 -30.21 -3.09 8.21
CA SER A 330 -29.29 -4.23 8.32
C SER A 330 -27.84 -3.75 8.37
N ASP A 331 -26.90 -4.67 8.69
CA ASP A 331 -25.47 -4.40 8.64
C ASP A 331 -25.05 -3.69 7.35
N SER A 332 -24.19 -2.68 7.50
CA SER A 332 -23.63 -1.99 6.37
C SER A 332 -22.48 -2.77 5.75
N TYR A 333 -22.43 -2.83 4.43
CA TYR A 333 -21.26 -3.32 3.68
C TYR A 333 -20.12 -2.30 3.60
N LEU A 334 -20.25 -1.10 4.18
CA LEU A 334 -19.25 -0.04 4.17
C LEU A 334 -18.64 0.20 5.57
N GLY A 335 -18.77 -0.77 6.49
CA GLY A 335 -18.24 -0.65 7.85
C GLY A 335 -16.72 -0.47 7.88
N PHE A 336 -16.23 0.42 8.75
CA PHE A 336 -14.80 0.67 9.02
C PHE A 336 -13.97 0.86 7.74
N MET A 337 -14.46 1.68 6.81
CA MET A 337 -13.90 1.77 5.47
C MET A 337 -12.60 2.59 5.45
N ASN A 338 -11.50 1.97 5.03
CA ASN A 338 -10.26 2.66 4.72
C ASN A 338 -10.34 3.30 3.34
N ILE A 339 -9.77 4.49 3.17
CA ILE A 339 -9.87 5.29 1.95
C ILE A 339 -8.48 5.67 1.45
N THR A 340 -8.33 5.69 0.13
CA THR A 340 -7.20 6.30 -0.57
C THR A 340 -7.67 6.91 -1.88
N TYR A 341 -6.93 7.87 -2.43
CA TYR A 341 -7.13 8.34 -3.80
C TYR A 341 -6.28 7.52 -4.76
N ASP A 342 -6.93 6.84 -5.69
CA ASP A 342 -6.25 6.12 -6.76
C ASP A 342 -6.06 7.06 -7.96
N ALA A 343 -4.81 7.48 -8.17
CA ALA A 343 -4.47 8.44 -9.22
C ALA A 343 -4.61 7.87 -10.65
N TYR A 344 -4.52 6.54 -10.79
CA TYR A 344 -4.73 5.86 -12.08
C TYR A 344 -6.21 5.85 -12.47
N LEU A 345 -7.08 5.61 -11.50
CA LEU A 345 -8.53 5.66 -11.70
C LEU A 345 -9.08 7.08 -11.70
N GLY A 346 -8.40 8.03 -11.03
CA GLY A 346 -8.93 9.37 -10.74
C GLY A 346 -10.12 9.36 -9.80
N LEU A 347 -10.18 8.37 -8.90
CA LEU A 347 -11.27 8.10 -7.98
C LEU A 347 -10.73 7.88 -6.56
N TYR A 348 -11.55 8.18 -5.58
CA TYR A 348 -11.35 7.65 -4.25
C TYR A 348 -11.78 6.20 -4.22
N ILE A 349 -10.97 5.33 -3.67
CA ILE A 349 -11.30 3.92 -3.45
C ILE A 349 -11.41 3.66 -1.96
N GLY A 350 -12.39 2.83 -1.60
CA GLY A 350 -12.67 2.42 -0.24
C GLY A 350 -12.65 0.92 -0.10
N GLU A 351 -12.05 0.45 0.97
CA GLU A 351 -11.96 -0.93 1.37
C GLU A 351 -12.58 -1.09 2.76
N PRO A 352 -13.83 -1.55 2.86
CA PRO A 352 -14.45 -1.85 4.14
C PRO A 352 -13.85 -3.11 4.75
N GLU A 353 -13.90 -3.19 6.07
CA GLU A 353 -13.61 -4.43 6.79
C GLU A 353 -14.79 -5.41 6.70
N THR A 354 -14.52 -6.69 6.90
CA THR A 354 -15.53 -7.72 6.80
C THR A 354 -15.69 -8.46 8.13
N TRP A 355 -16.92 -8.83 8.45
CA TRP A 355 -17.27 -9.56 9.68
C TRP A 355 -17.22 -11.08 9.51
N SER A 356 -16.75 -11.57 8.35
CA SER A 356 -16.64 -12.99 8.05
C SER A 356 -15.65 -13.22 6.92
N VAL A 357 -15.02 -14.40 6.89
CA VAL A 357 -14.06 -14.78 5.85
C VAL A 357 -14.72 -14.69 4.45
N THR A 358 -14.47 -13.61 3.75
CA THR A 358 -14.98 -13.33 2.40
C THR A 358 -13.89 -12.71 1.53
N SER A 359 -14.14 -12.62 0.22
CA SER A 359 -13.31 -11.78 -0.65
C SER A 359 -13.44 -10.31 -0.22
N GLN A 360 -12.30 -9.64 -0.21
CA GLN A 360 -12.20 -8.21 0.06
C GLN A 360 -12.88 -7.41 -1.05
N ARG A 361 -13.70 -6.43 -0.72
CA ARG A 361 -14.44 -5.62 -1.68
C ARG A 361 -13.84 -4.23 -1.81
N PHE A 362 -13.87 -3.70 -3.02
CA PHE A 362 -13.44 -2.34 -3.33
C PHE A 362 -14.63 -1.52 -3.85
N TYR A 363 -14.79 -0.36 -3.25
CA TYR A 363 -15.82 0.62 -3.65
C TYR A 363 -15.13 1.88 -4.14
N ALA A 364 -15.77 2.63 -5.04
CA ALA A 364 -15.23 3.88 -5.54
C ALA A 364 -16.25 5.01 -5.53
N THR A 365 -15.76 6.24 -5.34
CA THR A 365 -16.50 7.48 -5.55
C THR A 365 -15.62 8.52 -6.22
N SER A 366 -16.20 9.39 -7.02
CA SER A 366 -15.48 10.53 -7.60
C SER A 366 -15.48 11.77 -6.71
N ASP A 367 -16.28 11.78 -5.63
CA ASP A 367 -16.47 12.96 -4.80
C ASP A 367 -16.88 12.56 -3.37
N LEU A 368 -15.97 12.74 -2.44
CA LEU A 368 -16.19 12.50 -1.02
C LEU A 368 -17.27 13.40 -0.40
N ALA A 369 -17.58 14.53 -1.03
CA ALA A 369 -18.66 15.39 -0.53
C ALA A 369 -20.04 14.76 -0.68
N THR A 370 -20.23 13.78 -1.58
CA THR A 370 -21.51 13.11 -1.85
C THR A 370 -21.70 11.78 -1.15
N GLN A 371 -20.63 11.15 -0.67
CA GLN A 371 -20.61 9.84 -0.04
C GLN A 371 -21.33 8.72 -0.85
N LYS A 372 -21.20 8.77 -2.18
CA LYS A 372 -21.80 7.78 -3.09
C LYS A 372 -20.78 6.74 -3.51
N TRP A 373 -20.78 5.62 -2.84
CA TRP A 373 -19.84 4.53 -3.03
C TRP A 373 -20.44 3.42 -3.90
N THR A 374 -19.79 3.10 -5.01
CA THR A 374 -20.21 2.03 -5.94
C THR A 374 -19.19 0.90 -5.90
N LEU A 375 -19.66 -0.35 -5.82
CA LEU A 375 -18.78 -1.52 -5.89
C LEU A 375 -18.09 -1.58 -7.27
N ILE A 376 -16.76 -1.71 -7.25
CA ILE A 376 -15.94 -1.80 -8.47
C ILE A 376 -15.27 -3.17 -8.65
N GLY A 377 -15.24 -4.01 -7.62
CA GLY A 377 -14.70 -5.36 -7.71
C GLY A 377 -14.39 -5.95 -6.34
N ASP A 378 -13.83 -7.14 -6.36
CA ASP A 378 -13.36 -7.85 -5.18
C ASP A 378 -12.08 -8.65 -5.47
N SER A 379 -11.42 -9.10 -4.40
CA SER A 379 -10.14 -9.84 -4.44
C SER A 379 -10.27 -11.32 -4.87
N GLY A 380 -11.46 -11.78 -5.22
CA GLY A 380 -11.70 -13.13 -5.73
C GLY A 380 -11.39 -14.23 -4.70
N SER A 381 -10.33 -15.00 -4.93
CA SER A 381 -9.93 -16.09 -4.05
C SER A 381 -9.11 -15.68 -2.83
N TYR A 382 -8.63 -14.45 -2.79
CA TYR A 382 -8.01 -13.90 -1.59
C TYR A 382 -9.10 -13.48 -0.61
N THR A 383 -9.24 -14.23 0.48
CA THR A 383 -10.30 -14.04 1.46
C THR A 383 -9.70 -13.83 2.84
N SER A 384 -10.31 -12.98 3.64
CA SER A 384 -9.91 -12.72 5.02
C SER A 384 -11.12 -12.37 5.86
N ASP A 385 -10.97 -12.46 7.16
CA ASP A 385 -11.91 -11.96 8.18
C ASP A 385 -11.39 -10.62 8.72
N SER A 386 -11.01 -9.75 7.82
CA SER A 386 -10.08 -8.66 8.01
C SER A 386 -10.49 -7.67 9.10
N TRP A 387 -9.55 -7.46 10.03
CA TRP A 387 -9.55 -6.35 10.95
C TRP A 387 -8.35 -5.45 10.69
N TYR A 388 -8.55 -4.13 10.78
CA TYR A 388 -7.52 -3.10 10.69
C TYR A 388 -6.75 -3.17 9.39
N ARG A 389 -7.39 -2.75 8.30
CA ARG A 389 -6.79 -2.62 6.97
C ARG A 389 -6.33 -1.20 6.68
N TRP A 390 -5.35 -1.07 5.79
CA TRP A 390 -4.92 0.22 5.23
C TRP A 390 -4.22 0.03 3.89
N PHE A 391 -4.27 1.09 3.08
CA PHE A 391 -3.58 1.15 1.80
C PHE A 391 -2.16 1.70 1.95
N VAL A 392 -1.24 1.27 1.07
CA VAL A 392 0.08 1.89 0.91
C VAL A 392 0.47 1.85 -0.57
N ASP A 393 0.91 2.98 -1.14
CA ASP A 393 1.44 3.02 -2.51
C ASP A 393 2.62 2.04 -2.65
N SER A 394 2.55 1.14 -3.64
CA SER A 394 3.54 0.05 -3.81
C SER A 394 4.93 0.54 -4.20
N VAL A 395 5.05 1.78 -4.69
CA VAL A 395 6.33 2.34 -5.16
C VAL A 395 7.06 3.12 -4.07
N ASN A 396 6.39 4.08 -3.41
CA ASN A 396 7.01 4.85 -2.32
C ASN A 396 7.00 4.12 -0.99
N LYS A 397 5.99 3.27 -0.73
CA LYS A 397 5.78 2.50 0.50
C LYS A 397 5.71 3.37 1.77
N THR A 398 5.24 4.59 1.63
CA THR A 398 5.19 5.56 2.74
C THR A 398 3.87 6.30 2.82
N SER A 399 3.03 6.26 1.80
CA SER A 399 1.78 7.02 1.74
C SER A 399 0.58 6.10 1.63
N SER A 400 -0.44 6.37 2.43
CA SER A 400 -1.79 5.80 2.33
C SER A 400 -2.80 6.76 1.71
N GLU A 401 -2.43 8.02 1.46
CA GLU A 401 -3.35 9.04 0.97
C GLU A 401 -3.58 8.96 -0.54
N ILE A 402 -2.50 8.64 -1.29
CA ILE A 402 -2.53 8.56 -2.75
C ILE A 402 -1.77 7.33 -3.20
N VAL A 403 -2.40 6.52 -4.04
CA VAL A 403 -1.80 5.34 -4.65
C VAL A 403 -1.85 5.43 -6.17
N GLY A 404 -1.01 4.64 -6.85
CA GLY A 404 -1.12 4.40 -8.29
C GLY A 404 -1.97 3.17 -8.59
N GLU A 405 -1.95 2.68 -9.86
CA GLU A 405 -2.65 1.48 -10.32
C GLU A 405 -2.42 0.26 -9.43
N SER A 406 -1.22 0.13 -8.86
CA SER A 406 -0.85 -0.95 -7.95
C SER A 406 -0.51 -0.41 -6.58
N PHE A 407 -1.00 -1.08 -5.56
CA PHE A 407 -0.81 -0.72 -4.16
C PHE A 407 -0.68 -1.97 -3.29
N ARG A 408 -0.34 -1.78 -2.02
CA ARG A 408 -0.43 -2.80 -0.98
C ARG A 408 -1.67 -2.53 -0.13
N SER A 409 -2.50 -3.55 0.05
CA SER A 409 -3.53 -3.59 1.08
C SER A 409 -3.00 -4.40 2.25
N TYR A 410 -2.80 -3.74 3.37
CA TYR A 410 -2.32 -4.32 4.61
C TYR A 410 -3.47 -4.79 5.48
N CYS A 411 -3.20 -5.74 6.34
CA CYS A 411 -4.10 -6.27 7.34
C CYS A 411 -3.30 -6.56 8.62
N SER A 412 -3.81 -6.13 9.79
CA SER A 412 -3.20 -6.42 11.07
C SER A 412 -3.68 -7.75 11.66
N ILE A 413 -5.00 -7.94 11.82
CA ILE A 413 -5.59 -9.10 12.50
C ILE A 413 -6.54 -9.84 11.55
N ALA A 414 -6.64 -11.17 11.72
CA ALA A 414 -7.53 -12.08 10.97
C ALA A 414 -7.36 -11.97 9.44
N CYS A 415 -6.12 -11.89 8.98
CA CYS A 415 -5.79 -11.85 7.57
C CYS A 415 -5.99 -13.21 6.88
N ASN A 416 -5.53 -13.39 5.64
CA ASN A 416 -5.78 -14.61 4.88
C ASN A 416 -5.05 -15.83 5.46
N SER A 417 -3.78 -15.70 5.81
CA SER A 417 -2.96 -16.83 6.26
C SER A 417 -2.46 -16.70 7.71
N SER A 418 -2.33 -15.48 8.20
CA SER A 418 -1.83 -15.17 9.55
C SER A 418 -2.21 -13.74 9.91
N ASP A 419 -2.02 -13.34 11.16
CA ASP A 419 -2.01 -11.94 11.51
C ASP A 419 -0.77 -11.25 10.92
N GLY A 420 -0.92 -10.00 10.50
CA GLY A 420 0.16 -9.20 9.95
C GLY A 420 0.60 -9.61 8.54
N GLU A 421 -0.22 -9.33 7.53
CA GLU A 421 0.16 -9.53 6.12
C GLU A 421 -0.24 -8.34 5.24
N TYR A 422 0.26 -8.31 4.02
CA TYR A 422 -0.22 -7.43 2.96
C TYR A 422 -0.36 -8.18 1.63
N ALA A 423 -1.34 -7.78 0.85
CA ALA A 423 -1.50 -8.22 -0.54
C ALA A 423 -1.02 -7.11 -1.49
N ASN A 424 -0.22 -7.48 -2.51
CA ASN A 424 0.03 -6.56 -3.62
C ASN A 424 -1.15 -6.63 -4.57
N GLU A 425 -1.85 -5.54 -4.75
CA GLU A 425 -3.08 -5.46 -5.51
C GLU A 425 -2.99 -4.48 -6.66
N THR A 426 -3.81 -4.70 -7.67
CA THR A 426 -3.90 -3.84 -8.85
C THR A 426 -5.36 -3.70 -9.24
N ILE A 427 -5.82 -2.46 -9.44
CA ILE A 427 -7.15 -2.18 -9.96
C ILE A 427 -7.02 -1.56 -11.35
N GLY A 428 -7.18 -2.39 -12.38
CA GLY A 428 -7.20 -1.95 -13.78
C GLY A 428 -8.54 -1.34 -14.18
N SER A 429 -8.52 -0.41 -15.12
CA SER A 429 -9.71 0.24 -15.70
C SER A 429 -9.71 0.20 -17.22
N SER A 430 -10.90 -0.01 -17.84
CA SER A 430 -11.05 0.15 -19.29
C SER A 430 -10.97 1.62 -19.74
N ASP A 431 -11.05 2.58 -18.82
CA ASP A 431 -10.98 4.03 -19.05
C ASP A 431 -10.24 4.71 -17.89
N PRO A 432 -8.91 4.59 -17.83
CA PRO A 432 -8.11 5.22 -16.77
C PRO A 432 -8.15 6.74 -16.87
N ALA A 433 -7.92 7.42 -15.75
CA ALA A 433 -7.99 8.86 -15.68
C ALA A 433 -6.99 9.55 -16.63
N ALA A 434 -7.47 10.52 -17.39
CA ALA A 434 -6.67 11.34 -18.30
C ALA A 434 -6.80 12.82 -17.93
N LEU A 435 -6.31 13.17 -16.72
CA LEU A 435 -6.45 14.53 -16.15
C LEU A 435 -5.69 15.60 -16.96
N ILE A 436 -4.59 15.20 -17.61
CA ILE A 436 -3.72 16.11 -18.35
C ILE A 436 -3.66 15.72 -19.82
N TYR A 437 -3.85 16.69 -20.72
CA TYR A 437 -3.66 16.44 -22.14
C TYR A 437 -2.17 16.44 -22.48
N THR A 438 -1.58 15.28 -22.54
CA THR A 438 -0.11 15.06 -22.62
C THR A 438 0.56 15.53 -23.91
N ALA A 439 -0.21 15.79 -24.98
CA ALA A 439 0.32 16.37 -26.22
C ALA A 439 0.61 17.87 -26.14
N LYS A 440 0.45 18.50 -24.97
CA LYS A 440 0.74 19.93 -24.75
C LYS A 440 1.84 20.14 -23.72
N THR A 441 2.47 21.29 -23.82
CA THR A 441 3.24 21.88 -22.73
C THR A 441 2.42 22.92 -22.01
N TYR A 442 2.73 23.12 -20.76
CA TYR A 442 1.96 23.96 -19.84
C TYR A 442 2.85 24.97 -19.13
N THR A 443 2.30 26.13 -18.86
CA THR A 443 2.78 27.01 -17.79
C THR A 443 2.05 26.62 -16.50
N LEU A 444 2.78 26.41 -15.41
CA LEU A 444 2.26 26.12 -14.07
C LEU A 444 2.29 27.42 -13.27
N ALA A 445 1.12 28.00 -13.03
CA ALA A 445 0.99 29.25 -12.28
C ALA A 445 0.21 29.03 -10.99
N ASN A 446 0.68 29.62 -9.88
CA ASN A 446 -0.04 29.62 -8.61
C ASN A 446 -1.17 30.63 -8.57
N GLY A 447 -1.97 30.65 -7.47
CA GLY A 447 -3.08 31.57 -7.30
C GLY A 447 -2.70 33.08 -7.29
N ASP A 448 -1.43 33.38 -7.03
CA ASP A 448 -0.88 34.76 -7.08
C ASP A 448 -0.31 35.12 -8.47
N GLY A 449 -0.39 34.21 -9.43
CA GLY A 449 0.11 34.39 -10.80
C GLY A 449 1.63 34.15 -10.97
N ARG A 450 2.31 33.64 -9.96
CA ARG A 450 3.72 33.25 -10.06
C ARG A 450 3.87 31.94 -10.81
N VAL A 451 4.95 31.79 -11.59
CA VAL A 451 5.13 30.70 -12.54
C VAL A 451 6.35 29.86 -12.17
N LEU A 452 6.19 28.54 -12.18
CA LEU A 452 7.31 27.61 -12.02
C LEU A 452 8.27 27.69 -13.20
N ALA A 453 9.54 27.93 -12.94
CA ALA A 453 10.59 27.99 -13.93
C ALA A 453 11.85 27.22 -13.53
N GLN A 454 12.60 26.70 -14.53
CA GLN A 454 13.96 26.25 -14.33
C GLN A 454 14.90 27.46 -14.40
N VAL A 455 15.86 27.55 -13.50
CA VAL A 455 16.92 28.57 -13.54
C VAL A 455 17.86 28.29 -14.72
N SER A 456 18.11 29.29 -15.56
CA SER A 456 18.94 29.13 -16.77
C SER A 456 20.34 28.63 -16.43
N GLY A 457 20.75 27.55 -17.10
CA GLY A 457 22.08 26.93 -16.91
C GLY A 457 22.27 26.18 -15.60
N SER A 458 21.19 25.92 -14.86
CA SER A 458 21.16 25.26 -13.54
C SER A 458 20.12 24.14 -13.51
N SER A 459 20.30 23.20 -12.58
CA SER A 459 19.24 22.24 -12.21
C SER A 459 18.21 22.82 -11.23
N ALA A 460 18.46 24.00 -10.66
CA ALA A 460 17.56 24.62 -9.70
C ALA A 460 16.25 25.09 -10.33
N THR A 461 15.20 25.11 -9.53
CA THR A 461 13.92 25.71 -9.88
C THR A 461 13.70 27.03 -9.15
N THR A 462 12.78 27.82 -9.66
CA THR A 462 12.39 29.11 -9.09
C THR A 462 10.92 29.38 -9.41
N SER A 463 10.34 30.43 -8.79
CA SER A 463 9.07 30.97 -9.21
C SER A 463 9.27 32.38 -9.78
N ASP A 464 8.95 32.57 -11.05
CA ASP A 464 8.95 33.89 -11.68
C ASP A 464 7.68 34.68 -11.32
N ALA A 465 7.77 35.99 -11.20
CA ALA A 465 6.66 36.81 -10.74
C ALA A 465 5.45 36.80 -11.70
N SER A 466 5.67 36.48 -12.97
CA SER A 466 4.65 36.29 -14.01
C SER A 466 5.27 35.56 -15.19
N ALA A 467 4.44 34.92 -16.02
CA ALA A 467 4.90 34.23 -17.23
C ALA A 467 5.59 35.22 -18.19
N THR A 468 6.79 34.84 -18.65
CA THR A 468 7.59 35.60 -19.63
C THR A 468 7.52 34.98 -21.04
N GLY A 469 6.96 33.78 -21.16
CA GLY A 469 6.94 32.97 -22.38
C GLY A 469 8.25 32.25 -22.66
N SER A 470 9.13 32.15 -21.67
CA SER A 470 10.37 31.37 -21.75
C SER A 470 10.06 29.88 -21.81
N LEU A 471 10.83 29.12 -22.61
CA LEU A 471 10.76 27.66 -22.61
C LEU A 471 11.19 27.05 -21.27
N LEU A 472 11.92 27.78 -20.42
CA LEU A 472 12.27 27.37 -19.07
C LEU A 472 11.05 27.38 -18.10
N GLU A 473 9.95 28.06 -18.46
CA GLU A 473 8.66 28.05 -17.78
C GLU A 473 7.67 27.04 -18.38
N SER A 474 8.10 26.29 -19.39
CA SER A 474 7.25 25.39 -20.17
C SER A 474 7.50 23.92 -19.77
N TRP A 475 6.45 23.23 -19.36
CA TRP A 475 6.51 21.89 -18.78
C TRP A 475 5.58 20.93 -19.54
N ALA A 476 6.12 19.75 -19.89
CA ALA A 476 5.37 18.64 -20.47
C ALA A 476 5.10 17.59 -19.41
N PHE A 477 3.90 17.03 -19.42
CA PHE A 477 3.52 15.91 -18.56
C PHE A 477 3.58 14.61 -19.37
N ALA A 478 4.49 13.72 -19.01
CA ALA A 478 4.63 12.41 -19.63
C ALA A 478 4.12 11.35 -18.63
N PRO A 479 3.06 10.59 -18.97
CA PRO A 479 2.48 9.60 -18.07
C PRO A 479 3.46 8.46 -17.84
N ASP A 480 3.50 7.90 -16.65
CA ASP A 480 4.27 6.70 -16.31
C ASP A 480 3.45 5.42 -16.47
N GLY A 481 2.13 5.55 -16.69
CA GLY A 481 1.21 4.44 -16.97
C GLY A 481 0.44 3.96 -15.74
N ASP A 482 0.79 4.43 -14.56
CA ASP A 482 0.23 4.04 -13.27
C ASP A 482 -0.52 5.18 -12.55
N GLY A 483 -0.91 6.23 -13.27
CA GLY A 483 -1.55 7.44 -12.73
C GLY A 483 -0.55 8.54 -12.37
N SER A 484 0.74 8.25 -12.28
CA SER A 484 1.78 9.27 -12.07
C SER A 484 2.29 9.86 -13.38
N TYR A 485 2.95 11.03 -13.27
CA TYR A 485 3.53 11.76 -14.38
C TYR A 485 4.97 12.17 -14.07
N ARG A 486 5.79 12.17 -15.12
CA ARG A 486 7.03 12.93 -15.17
C ARG A 486 6.72 14.33 -15.70
N ILE A 487 7.21 15.36 -15.00
CA ILE A 487 7.06 16.74 -15.42
C ILE A 487 8.39 17.18 -16.03
N VAL A 488 8.44 17.34 -17.35
CA VAL A 488 9.67 17.55 -18.11
C VAL A 488 9.74 18.97 -18.62
N ASN A 489 10.87 19.66 -18.35
CA ASN A 489 11.09 21.02 -18.85
C ASN A 489 11.28 21.01 -20.37
N ALA A 490 10.52 21.81 -21.12
CA ALA A 490 10.51 21.81 -22.57
C ALA A 490 11.83 22.34 -23.19
N SER A 491 12.58 23.16 -22.46
CA SER A 491 13.87 23.70 -22.91
C SER A 491 15.02 22.70 -22.76
N THR A 492 15.06 22.00 -21.63
CA THR A 492 16.22 21.17 -21.28
C THR A 492 15.97 19.67 -21.46
N GLY A 493 14.71 19.25 -21.51
CA GLY A 493 14.34 17.83 -21.54
C GLY A 493 14.60 17.11 -20.20
N GLN A 494 14.91 17.84 -19.14
CA GLN A 494 15.14 17.30 -17.81
C GLN A 494 13.84 17.20 -17.02
N ALA A 495 13.73 16.18 -16.16
CA ALA A 495 12.56 15.93 -15.31
C ALA A 495 12.66 16.67 -13.98
N LEU A 496 11.57 17.28 -13.58
CA LEU A 496 11.36 17.88 -12.25
C LEU A 496 11.32 16.77 -11.20
N GLY A 497 11.95 16.99 -10.06
CA GLY A 497 11.92 16.02 -8.97
C GLY A 497 12.67 16.48 -7.74
N VAL A 498 12.64 15.63 -6.72
CA VAL A 498 13.50 15.67 -5.52
C VAL A 498 14.45 14.46 -5.54
N ASP A 499 15.57 14.54 -4.85
CA ASP A 499 16.50 13.42 -4.77
C ASP A 499 15.94 12.33 -3.83
N SER A 500 15.48 11.23 -4.38
CA SER A 500 14.96 10.09 -3.60
C SER A 500 16.06 9.15 -3.06
N GLY A 501 17.32 9.47 -3.24
CA GLY A 501 18.44 8.74 -2.65
C GLY A 501 18.66 9.04 -1.16
N THR A 502 18.01 10.08 -0.61
CA THR A 502 18.11 10.46 0.79
C THR A 502 16.76 10.90 1.37
N THR A 503 16.47 10.53 2.61
CA THR A 503 15.22 10.92 3.29
C THR A 503 15.12 12.42 3.56
N THR A 504 16.25 13.11 3.73
CA THR A 504 16.29 14.56 3.95
C THR A 504 15.73 15.38 2.79
N GLN A 505 15.66 14.80 1.58
CA GLN A 505 15.10 15.47 0.41
C GLN A 505 13.57 15.40 0.33
N ARG A 506 12.93 14.75 1.25
CA ARG A 506 11.48 14.81 1.47
C ARG A 506 11.09 15.64 2.71
N ALA A 507 12.07 16.36 3.29
CA ALA A 507 11.80 17.35 4.32
C ALA A 507 11.01 18.55 3.76
N TRP A 508 10.17 19.15 4.58
CA TRP A 508 9.36 20.29 4.22
C TRP A 508 10.22 21.50 3.80
N GLY A 509 9.82 22.18 2.73
CA GLY A 509 10.57 23.29 2.18
C GLY A 509 11.71 22.89 1.24
N THR A 510 11.85 21.61 0.90
CA THR A 510 12.85 21.16 -0.07
C THR A 510 12.55 21.75 -1.45
N ALA A 511 13.54 22.41 -2.05
CA ALA A 511 13.43 22.93 -3.40
C ALA A 511 13.54 21.79 -4.44
N PRO A 512 12.54 21.56 -5.30
CA PRO A 512 12.66 20.57 -6.37
C PRO A 512 13.71 21.04 -7.39
N THR A 513 14.34 20.07 -8.04
CA THR A 513 15.37 20.29 -9.08
C THR A 513 14.98 19.61 -10.38
N VAL A 514 15.63 19.97 -11.47
CA VAL A 514 15.48 19.26 -12.75
C VAL A 514 16.73 18.44 -13.03
N THR A 515 16.53 17.14 -13.33
CA THR A 515 17.64 16.21 -13.59
C THR A 515 17.32 15.33 -14.79
N ALA A 516 18.37 14.78 -15.41
CA ALA A 516 18.18 13.81 -16.48
C ALA A 516 17.51 12.53 -15.96
N LEU A 517 16.71 11.88 -16.78
CA LEU A 517 16.19 10.55 -16.49
C LEU A 517 17.34 9.54 -16.54
N ALA A 518 17.37 8.63 -15.58
CA ALA A 518 18.28 7.52 -15.59
C ALA A 518 17.88 6.49 -16.68
N ALA A 519 18.82 5.63 -17.08
CA ALA A 519 18.56 4.58 -18.06
C ALA A 519 17.48 3.56 -17.63
N GLY A 520 17.16 3.50 -16.34
CA GLY A 520 16.10 2.65 -15.77
C GLY A 520 14.72 3.29 -15.68
N GLY A 521 14.56 4.51 -16.17
CA GLY A 521 13.34 5.30 -16.05
C GLY A 521 13.40 6.35 -14.93
N PRO A 522 12.26 6.98 -14.57
CA PRO A 522 12.22 7.97 -13.50
C PRO A 522 12.52 7.34 -12.14
N THR A 523 13.18 8.11 -11.27
CA THR A 523 13.19 7.78 -9.85
C THR A 523 11.83 8.11 -9.23
N VAL A 524 11.50 7.54 -8.08
CA VAL A 524 10.26 7.87 -7.37
C VAL A 524 10.16 9.37 -7.06
N GLY A 525 11.29 10.05 -6.84
CA GLY A 525 11.35 11.50 -6.65
C GLY A 525 11.06 12.32 -7.91
N GLN A 526 11.14 11.73 -9.10
CA GLN A 526 10.77 12.35 -10.37
C GLN A 526 9.33 12.04 -10.82
N GLN A 527 8.58 11.29 -10.02
CA GLN A 527 7.17 10.97 -10.26
C GLN A 527 6.27 11.90 -9.47
N TRP A 528 5.17 12.32 -10.10
CA TRP A 528 4.23 13.29 -9.54
C TRP A 528 2.79 12.84 -9.79
N PHE A 529 1.96 12.94 -8.79
CA PHE A 529 0.50 12.84 -8.95
C PHE A 529 -0.09 14.22 -9.19
N VAL A 530 -1.17 14.26 -9.97
CA VAL A 530 -1.93 15.48 -10.25
C VAL A 530 -3.31 15.30 -9.66
N LEU A 531 -3.63 16.08 -8.63
CA LEU A 531 -4.93 16.06 -7.98
C LEU A 531 -5.74 17.25 -8.44
N PRO A 532 -6.96 17.08 -9.00
CA PRO A 532 -7.89 18.18 -9.17
C PRO A 532 -8.24 18.78 -7.81
N ASP A 533 -8.14 20.09 -7.69
CA ASP A 533 -8.59 20.80 -6.50
C ASP A 533 -10.13 20.88 -6.52
N THR A 534 -10.79 20.40 -5.48
CA THR A 534 -12.25 20.42 -5.42
C THR A 534 -12.80 21.74 -4.89
N ASP A 535 -11.97 22.55 -4.20
CA ASP A 535 -12.35 23.85 -3.68
C ASP A 535 -12.32 24.94 -4.77
N VAL A 536 -11.39 24.83 -5.73
CA VAL A 536 -11.21 25.81 -6.80
C VAL A 536 -11.22 25.12 -8.17
N ALA A 537 -12.33 25.15 -8.84
CA ALA A 537 -12.52 24.48 -10.13
C ALA A 537 -11.46 24.88 -11.17
N GLY A 538 -10.83 23.89 -11.82
CA GLY A 538 -9.83 24.09 -12.87
C GLY A 538 -8.42 24.34 -12.35
N THR A 539 -8.20 24.14 -11.06
CA THR A 539 -6.88 24.15 -10.44
C THR A 539 -6.49 22.76 -9.95
N TYR A 540 -5.20 22.60 -9.64
CA TYR A 540 -4.61 21.32 -9.32
C TYR A 540 -3.58 21.47 -8.21
N ARG A 541 -3.40 20.41 -7.41
CA ARG A 541 -2.22 20.16 -6.59
C ARG A 541 -1.32 19.17 -7.30
N ILE A 542 -0.03 19.44 -7.32
CA ILE A 542 0.96 18.53 -7.90
C ILE A 542 1.77 17.95 -6.77
N VAL A 543 1.57 16.67 -6.49
CA VAL A 543 2.09 15.95 -5.32
C VAL A 543 3.29 15.12 -5.74
N ASN A 544 4.42 15.30 -5.08
CA ASN A 544 5.59 14.46 -5.33
C ASN A 544 5.39 13.07 -4.72
N ARG A 545 5.56 12.03 -5.51
CA ARG A 545 5.32 10.65 -5.07
C ARG A 545 6.24 10.20 -3.93
N TYR A 546 7.50 10.67 -3.92
CA TYR A 546 8.46 10.28 -2.87
C TYR A 546 8.19 10.94 -1.53
N SER A 547 7.85 12.24 -1.54
CA SER A 547 7.70 13.01 -0.30
C SER A 547 6.25 13.14 0.18
N GLY A 548 5.24 12.90 -0.68
CA GLY A 548 3.83 13.20 -0.39
C GLY A 548 3.52 14.71 -0.37
N LEU A 549 4.50 15.56 -0.67
CA LEU A 549 4.40 17.01 -0.57
C LEU A 549 3.98 17.66 -1.90
N VAL A 550 3.24 18.74 -1.82
CA VAL A 550 2.80 19.52 -2.99
C VAL A 550 3.81 20.58 -3.40
N ILE A 551 3.82 20.94 -4.67
CA ILE A 551 4.60 22.09 -5.17
C ILE A 551 3.99 23.38 -4.63
N GLY A 552 4.81 24.22 -3.99
CA GLY A 552 4.52 25.58 -3.59
C GLY A 552 5.36 26.57 -4.39
N LEU A 553 4.74 27.67 -4.84
CA LEU A 553 5.41 28.78 -5.54
C LEU A 553 5.22 30.05 -4.74
N SER A 554 6.31 30.65 -4.26
CA SER A 554 6.31 31.83 -3.40
C SER A 554 7.11 32.99 -3.97
N GLY A 555 6.83 34.21 -3.49
CA GLY A 555 7.65 35.40 -3.70
C GLY A 555 8.73 35.60 -2.63
N VAL A 556 8.76 34.73 -1.62
CA VAL A 556 9.68 34.87 -0.48
C VAL A 556 11.04 34.26 -0.84
N GLY A 557 12.11 35.03 -0.65
CA GLY A 557 13.47 34.54 -0.88
C GLY A 557 13.77 33.32 0.04
N GLY A 558 14.37 32.28 -0.55
CA GLY A 558 14.69 31.02 0.14
C GLY A 558 13.66 29.92 -0.08
N ARG A 559 12.40 30.24 -0.48
CA ARG A 559 11.36 29.27 -0.82
C ARG A 559 10.59 29.61 -2.09
N LEU A 560 11.27 30.09 -3.13
CA LEU A 560 10.65 30.49 -4.38
C LEU A 560 9.88 29.35 -5.04
N ALA A 561 10.48 28.17 -5.11
CA ALA A 561 9.83 26.92 -5.46
C ALA A 561 10.24 25.88 -4.42
N GLU A 562 9.28 25.20 -3.83
CA GLU A 562 9.50 24.21 -2.77
C GLU A 562 8.49 23.07 -2.85
N THR A 563 8.78 21.95 -2.15
CA THR A 563 7.78 20.94 -1.81
C THR A 563 7.41 21.11 -0.33
N THR A 564 6.11 21.17 -0.03
CA THR A 564 5.59 21.51 1.29
C THR A 564 4.25 20.79 1.51
N PRO A 565 3.81 20.55 2.76
CA PRO A 565 2.49 19.94 3.00
C PRO A 565 1.36 20.76 2.39
N ALA A 566 0.32 20.06 1.95
CA ALA A 566 -0.86 20.70 1.37
C ALA A 566 -1.60 21.58 2.37
N ARG A 567 -2.10 22.73 1.91
CA ARG A 567 -2.90 23.68 2.69
C ARG A 567 -4.07 24.20 1.86
N SER A 568 -5.22 24.33 2.48
CA SER A 568 -6.38 25.08 1.98
C SER A 568 -6.61 26.39 2.77
N TRP A 569 -5.63 26.81 3.59
CA TRP A 569 -5.68 28.01 4.43
C TRP A 569 -4.34 28.76 4.39
N THR A 570 -4.33 29.94 5.01
CA THR A 570 -3.10 30.71 5.26
C THR A 570 -2.59 30.44 6.67
N ASP A 571 -1.33 30.09 6.80
CA ASP A 571 -0.70 29.98 8.12
C ASP A 571 -0.68 31.33 8.83
N THR A 572 -1.21 31.33 10.05
CA THR A 572 -1.23 32.51 10.96
C THR A 572 -0.66 32.16 12.33
N SER A 573 -0.04 31.00 12.47
CA SER A 573 0.53 30.51 13.74
C SER A 573 1.68 31.38 14.25
N GLY A 574 2.41 32.04 13.34
CA GLY A 574 3.65 32.72 13.65
C GLY A 574 4.84 31.78 13.88
N SER A 575 4.65 30.46 13.67
CA SER A 575 5.69 29.47 13.74
C SER A 575 6.63 29.56 12.53
N SER A 576 7.92 29.29 12.73
CA SER A 576 8.88 29.17 11.64
C SER A 576 8.67 27.92 10.78
N VAL A 577 7.87 26.98 11.23
CA VAL A 577 7.49 25.77 10.46
C VAL A 577 6.50 26.14 9.36
N GLY A 578 5.43 26.81 9.73
CA GLY A 578 4.42 27.31 8.78
C GLY A 578 4.92 28.46 7.90
N ASP A 579 5.74 29.36 8.47
CA ASP A 579 6.42 30.48 7.79
C ASP A 579 5.47 31.33 6.92
N GLY A 580 4.21 31.49 7.35
CA GLY A 580 3.20 32.29 6.68
C GLY A 580 2.78 31.78 5.29
N ARG A 581 2.96 30.48 5.00
CA ARG A 581 2.53 29.85 3.72
C ARG A 581 1.03 29.98 3.52
N THR A 582 0.63 30.10 2.26
CA THR A 582 -0.78 30.31 1.89
C THR A 582 -1.30 29.19 0.99
N ALA A 583 -2.62 29.01 0.94
CA ALA A 583 -3.26 28.12 -0.02
C ALA A 583 -2.96 28.54 -1.46
N ALA A 584 -2.93 29.85 -1.76
CA ALA A 584 -2.67 30.38 -3.09
C ALA A 584 -1.30 29.98 -3.65
N GLU A 585 -0.29 29.81 -2.79
CA GLU A 585 1.05 29.35 -3.20
C GLU A 585 1.03 27.92 -3.78
N GLN A 586 0.05 27.09 -3.42
CA GLN A 586 -0.02 25.66 -3.76
C GLN A 586 -1.16 25.32 -4.74
N THR A 587 -2.09 26.23 -4.98
CA THR A 587 -3.21 26.05 -5.93
C THR A 587 -2.73 26.40 -7.33
N LEU A 588 -2.52 25.39 -8.18
CA LEU A 588 -1.86 25.57 -9.48
C LEU A 588 -2.86 25.54 -10.64
N THR A 589 -2.74 26.52 -11.53
CA THR A 589 -3.41 26.53 -12.84
C THR A 589 -2.44 26.04 -13.91
N LEU A 590 -2.90 25.09 -14.72
CA LEU A 590 -2.14 24.53 -15.85
C LEU A 590 -2.64 25.14 -17.15
N THR A 591 -1.89 26.11 -17.69
CA THR A 591 -2.25 26.79 -18.94
C THR A 591 -1.52 26.18 -20.13
N PRO A 592 -2.20 25.56 -21.11
CA PRO A 592 -1.55 24.98 -22.29
C PRO A 592 -0.97 26.09 -23.20
N ILE A 593 0.32 25.95 -23.57
CA ILE A 593 1.04 27.00 -24.33
C ILE A 593 1.69 26.50 -25.61
N GLY A 594 1.92 25.20 -25.78
CA GLY A 594 2.62 24.63 -26.91
C GLY A 594 2.31 23.16 -27.13
N ALA A 595 2.94 22.57 -28.15
CA ALA A 595 2.93 21.13 -28.35
C ALA A 595 4.07 20.49 -27.54
N ALA A 596 3.79 19.43 -26.81
CA ALA A 596 4.81 18.64 -26.16
C ALA A 596 5.63 17.88 -27.21
N ARG A 597 6.93 17.72 -26.94
CA ARG A 597 7.75 16.81 -27.72
C ARG A 597 7.35 15.38 -27.36
N GLU A 598 7.04 14.58 -28.36
CA GLU A 598 6.73 13.18 -28.18
C GLU A 598 7.90 12.45 -27.49
N SER A 599 7.58 11.61 -26.53
CA SER A 599 8.52 10.78 -25.79
C SER A 599 7.93 9.41 -25.53
N VAL A 600 8.77 8.38 -25.53
CA VAL A 600 8.41 7.01 -25.16
C VAL A 600 9.13 6.64 -23.87
N LEU A 601 8.39 6.19 -22.88
CA LEU A 601 8.93 5.60 -21.66
C LEU A 601 8.78 4.08 -21.72
N ALA A 602 9.93 3.37 -21.69
CA ALA A 602 9.95 1.93 -21.52
C ALA A 602 10.10 1.59 -20.03
N VAL A 603 9.16 0.81 -19.49
CA VAL A 603 9.12 0.42 -18.08
C VAL A 603 10.06 -0.76 -17.84
N ASN A 604 11.00 -0.62 -16.92
CA ASN A 604 11.94 -1.70 -16.59
C ASN A 604 11.23 -2.80 -15.76
N PRO A 605 11.15 -4.06 -16.25
CA PRO A 605 10.47 -5.14 -15.56
C PRO A 605 11.26 -5.68 -14.34
N GLY A 606 12.40 -5.06 -14.01
CA GLY A 606 13.33 -5.58 -13.02
C GLY A 606 14.19 -6.74 -13.55
N ASN A 607 15.10 -7.23 -12.72
CA ASN A 607 15.96 -8.36 -13.07
C ASN A 607 15.15 -9.67 -13.13
N GLN A 608 15.37 -10.44 -14.19
CA GLN A 608 14.64 -11.65 -14.49
C GLN A 608 15.45 -12.91 -14.18
N LYS A 609 14.74 -13.99 -13.82
CA LYS A 609 15.32 -15.33 -13.67
C LYS A 609 14.50 -16.34 -14.48
N ALA A 610 15.17 -17.32 -15.05
CA ALA A 610 14.54 -18.44 -15.72
C ALA A 610 15.39 -19.70 -15.53
N THR A 611 14.85 -20.88 -15.87
CA THR A 611 15.58 -22.16 -15.85
C THR A 611 15.63 -22.71 -17.27
N VAL A 612 16.74 -23.35 -17.65
CA VAL A 612 16.88 -24.05 -18.93
C VAL A 612 15.74 -25.04 -19.11
N GLY A 613 15.11 -25.06 -20.27
CA GLY A 613 13.99 -25.96 -20.58
C GLY A 613 12.62 -25.53 -20.05
N THR A 614 12.53 -24.50 -19.24
CA THR A 614 11.24 -23.98 -18.74
C THR A 614 10.75 -22.85 -19.64
N ALA A 615 9.47 -22.89 -20.04
CA ALA A 615 8.88 -21.86 -20.88
C ALA A 615 8.79 -20.52 -20.15
N VAL A 616 9.11 -19.45 -20.84
CA VAL A 616 9.04 -18.06 -20.35
C VAL A 616 7.92 -17.31 -21.08
N SER A 617 7.20 -16.48 -20.35
CA SER A 617 6.23 -15.53 -20.89
C SER A 617 6.29 -14.26 -20.03
N LEU A 618 6.84 -13.16 -20.59
CA LEU A 618 6.98 -11.87 -19.91
C LEU A 618 6.48 -10.77 -20.83
N GLN A 619 5.37 -10.12 -20.47
CA GLN A 619 4.88 -8.96 -21.19
C GLN A 619 5.62 -7.70 -20.70
N LEU A 620 6.24 -6.99 -21.62
CA LEU A 620 6.87 -5.69 -21.37
C LEU A 620 5.89 -4.58 -21.66
N SER A 621 6.02 -3.47 -20.94
CA SER A 621 5.19 -2.28 -21.12
C SER A 621 6.03 -1.04 -21.44
N ALA A 622 5.42 -0.12 -22.17
CA ALA A 622 5.93 1.22 -22.42
C ALA A 622 4.77 2.16 -22.70
N THR A 623 4.94 3.44 -22.39
CA THR A 623 3.97 4.49 -22.67
C THR A 623 4.52 5.50 -23.67
N ASP A 624 3.67 5.95 -24.58
CA ASP A 624 3.95 7.04 -25.51
C ASP A 624 3.15 8.28 -25.08
N SER A 625 3.83 9.43 -24.95
CA SER A 625 3.20 10.68 -24.50
C SER A 625 2.14 11.23 -25.45
N ALA A 626 2.14 10.80 -26.72
CA ALA A 626 1.16 11.16 -27.73
C ALA A 626 0.12 10.05 -27.99
N GLY A 627 0.21 8.92 -27.28
CA GLY A 627 -0.72 7.79 -27.39
C GLY A 627 -0.58 6.95 -28.67
N HIS A 628 0.57 7.03 -29.34
CA HIS A 628 0.80 6.21 -30.54
C HIS A 628 1.08 4.75 -30.16
N ALA A 629 0.70 3.84 -31.06
CA ALA A 629 1.01 2.42 -30.91
C ALA A 629 2.53 2.18 -30.92
N LEU A 630 3.00 1.35 -30.01
CA LEU A 630 4.41 1.03 -29.84
C LEU A 630 4.78 -0.31 -30.47
N THR A 631 6.01 -0.37 -30.99
CA THR A 631 6.67 -1.59 -31.44
C THR A 631 7.93 -1.82 -30.62
N TYR A 632 8.19 -3.10 -30.28
CA TYR A 632 9.27 -3.48 -29.39
C TYR A 632 10.35 -4.29 -30.12
N THR A 633 11.58 -4.02 -29.76
CA THR A 633 12.75 -4.81 -30.16
C THR A 633 13.66 -5.05 -28.96
N ALA A 634 14.42 -6.15 -28.97
CA ALA A 634 15.34 -6.45 -27.87
C ALA A 634 16.69 -6.96 -28.42
N THR A 635 17.73 -6.71 -27.65
CA THR A 635 19.08 -7.29 -27.82
C THR A 635 19.51 -7.92 -26.49
N GLY A 636 20.38 -8.92 -26.55
CA GLY A 636 20.92 -9.57 -25.35
C GLY A 636 19.98 -10.56 -24.69
N LEU A 637 18.84 -10.93 -25.30
CA LEU A 637 17.96 -11.97 -24.79
C LEU A 637 18.72 -13.32 -24.64
N PRO A 638 18.46 -14.09 -23.59
CA PRO A 638 19.00 -15.46 -23.48
C PRO A 638 18.66 -16.32 -24.69
N ALA A 639 19.56 -17.25 -25.04
CA ALA A 639 19.35 -18.15 -26.17
C ALA A 639 18.06 -18.98 -25.99
N GLY A 640 17.18 -18.97 -27.00
CA GLY A 640 15.87 -19.62 -26.99
C GLY A 640 14.72 -18.70 -26.64
N LEU A 641 14.98 -17.42 -26.28
CA LEU A 641 13.96 -16.40 -26.09
C LEU A 641 13.90 -15.43 -27.28
N SER A 642 12.72 -14.89 -27.54
CA SER A 642 12.47 -13.87 -28.55
C SER A 642 11.43 -12.86 -28.03
N ILE A 643 11.40 -11.66 -28.63
CA ILE A 643 10.39 -10.65 -28.34
C ILE A 643 9.46 -10.47 -29.55
N SER A 644 8.16 -10.33 -29.29
CA SER A 644 7.18 -9.93 -30.29
C SER A 644 7.16 -8.42 -30.50
N ALA A 645 6.58 -7.95 -31.61
CA ALA A 645 6.37 -6.52 -31.83
C ALA A 645 5.44 -5.87 -30.79
N SER A 646 4.60 -6.64 -30.09
CA SER A 646 3.75 -6.17 -28.99
C SER A 646 4.43 -6.20 -27.62
N GLY A 647 5.72 -6.55 -27.53
CA GLY A 647 6.50 -6.54 -26.30
C GLY A 647 6.44 -7.82 -25.47
N LEU A 648 5.84 -8.91 -25.99
CA LEU A 648 5.87 -10.19 -25.30
C LEU A 648 7.22 -10.89 -25.54
N VAL A 649 8.00 -11.08 -24.48
CA VAL A 649 9.17 -11.96 -24.47
C VAL A 649 8.72 -13.37 -24.17
N SER A 650 8.99 -14.30 -25.09
CA SER A 650 8.57 -15.69 -24.95
C SER A 650 9.57 -16.66 -25.54
N GLY A 651 9.46 -17.94 -25.18
CA GLY A 651 10.32 -19.02 -25.63
C GLY A 651 10.78 -19.91 -24.48
N THR A 652 11.79 -20.76 -24.77
CA THR A 652 12.36 -21.67 -23.77
C THR A 652 13.87 -21.49 -23.77
N PRO A 653 14.49 -21.05 -22.69
CA PRO A 653 15.93 -20.89 -22.61
C PRO A 653 16.65 -22.23 -22.85
N THR A 654 17.66 -22.20 -23.72
CA THR A 654 18.38 -23.41 -24.14
C THR A 654 19.75 -23.56 -23.50
N LYS A 655 20.26 -22.52 -22.82
CA LYS A 655 21.58 -22.49 -22.19
C LYS A 655 21.57 -21.68 -20.89
N ALA A 656 22.20 -22.20 -19.86
CA ALA A 656 22.42 -21.49 -18.60
C ALA A 656 23.35 -20.29 -18.79
N SER A 657 23.09 -19.21 -18.02
CA SER A 657 23.93 -18.01 -17.97
C SER A 657 23.88 -17.36 -16.59
N THR A 658 25.01 -16.85 -16.15
CA THR A 658 25.14 -16.15 -14.86
C THR A 658 24.57 -14.71 -14.90
N GLY A 659 24.14 -14.26 -16.07
CA GLY A 659 23.48 -13.00 -16.33
C GLY A 659 23.74 -12.47 -17.74
N SER A 660 22.69 -12.11 -18.45
CA SER A 660 22.75 -11.39 -19.74
C SER A 660 22.15 -10.00 -19.52
N THR A 661 22.80 -8.95 -20.00
CA THR A 661 22.13 -7.65 -20.07
C THR A 661 21.21 -7.62 -21.28
N VAL A 662 19.92 -7.54 -21.02
CA VAL A 662 18.88 -7.38 -22.05
C VAL A 662 18.60 -5.90 -22.20
N THR A 663 18.65 -5.40 -23.43
CA THR A 663 18.25 -4.02 -23.76
C THR A 663 17.04 -4.08 -24.68
N VAL A 664 15.96 -3.45 -24.28
CA VAL A 664 14.70 -3.36 -25.03
C VAL A 664 14.49 -1.93 -25.48
N THR A 665 14.05 -1.77 -26.72
CA THR A 665 13.64 -0.49 -27.31
C THR A 665 12.16 -0.57 -27.68
N ALA A 666 11.35 0.34 -27.14
CA ALA A 666 9.98 0.59 -27.58
C ALA A 666 9.97 1.84 -28.46
N SER A 667 9.30 1.80 -29.63
CA SER A 667 9.29 2.90 -30.59
C SER A 667 7.88 3.11 -31.16
N SER A 668 7.48 4.38 -31.24
CA SER A 668 6.29 4.85 -31.97
C SER A 668 6.57 5.12 -33.47
N GLY A 669 7.84 5.05 -33.89
CA GLY A 669 8.32 5.47 -35.22
C GLY A 669 8.79 6.92 -35.28
N THR A 670 8.31 7.79 -34.39
CA THR A 670 8.72 9.21 -34.24
C THR A 670 9.52 9.45 -32.97
N ALA A 671 9.28 8.66 -31.93
CA ALA A 671 10.03 8.65 -30.69
C ALA A 671 10.37 7.22 -30.27
N SER A 672 11.37 7.08 -29.38
CA SER A 672 11.71 5.77 -28.81
C SER A 672 12.23 5.91 -27.38
N GLY A 673 11.94 4.91 -26.56
CA GLY A 673 12.46 4.73 -25.21
C GLY A 673 13.19 3.39 -25.08
N THR A 674 14.21 3.33 -24.22
CA THR A 674 14.98 2.12 -23.98
C THR A 674 15.02 1.78 -22.51
N MET A 675 15.03 0.48 -22.18
CA MET A 675 15.27 -0.04 -20.85
C MET A 675 16.29 -1.16 -20.89
N SER A 676 17.00 -1.39 -19.79
CA SER A 676 17.96 -2.48 -19.67
C SER A 676 17.82 -3.16 -18.31
N PHE A 677 17.90 -4.48 -18.30
CA PHE A 677 17.81 -5.30 -17.08
C PHE A 677 18.65 -6.58 -17.24
N SER A 678 18.96 -7.22 -16.14
CA SER A 678 19.70 -8.48 -16.13
C SER A 678 18.75 -9.67 -16.24
N TRP A 679 19.18 -10.71 -16.98
CA TRP A 679 18.48 -11.98 -17.05
C TRP A 679 19.41 -13.13 -16.72
N VAL A 680 19.15 -13.84 -15.62
CA VAL A 680 19.87 -15.05 -15.20
C VAL A 680 19.10 -16.28 -15.69
N VAL A 681 19.80 -17.25 -16.27
CA VAL A 681 19.22 -18.54 -16.64
C VAL A 681 19.93 -19.61 -15.83
N ASN A 682 19.20 -20.17 -14.87
CA ASN A 682 19.70 -21.27 -14.03
C ASN A 682 19.80 -22.57 -14.85
N PRO A 683 20.78 -23.41 -14.60
CA PRO A 683 20.80 -24.77 -15.16
C PRO A 683 19.59 -25.57 -14.65
N VAL A 684 19.22 -26.61 -15.36
CA VAL A 684 18.25 -27.60 -14.87
C VAL A 684 18.90 -28.30 -13.68
N THR A 685 18.25 -28.28 -12.54
CA THR A 685 18.62 -29.14 -11.42
C THR A 685 18.00 -30.53 -11.70
N PRO A 686 18.78 -31.58 -11.96
CA PRO A 686 18.21 -32.89 -12.14
C PRO A 686 17.52 -33.36 -10.85
N ASN A 687 16.36 -33.96 -10.98
CA ASN A 687 15.72 -34.60 -9.84
C ASN A 687 16.24 -36.07 -9.74
N PHE A 688 17.00 -36.35 -8.72
CA PHE A 688 17.54 -37.65 -8.42
C PHE A 688 16.74 -38.46 -7.38
N THR A 689 15.53 -38.03 -7.06
CA THR A 689 14.70 -38.80 -6.13
C THR A 689 14.54 -40.25 -6.61
N GLY A 690 14.98 -41.21 -5.79
CA GLY A 690 14.98 -42.63 -6.13
C GLY A 690 16.34 -43.30 -5.91
N THR A 691 16.47 -44.50 -6.41
CA THR A 691 17.68 -45.29 -6.25
C THR A 691 18.63 -45.09 -7.43
N HIS A 692 19.87 -44.74 -7.11
CA HIS A 692 20.91 -44.40 -8.06
C HIS A 692 22.26 -44.99 -7.62
N THR A 693 23.21 -45.02 -8.54
CA THR A 693 24.63 -45.20 -8.20
C THR A 693 25.34 -43.86 -8.23
N LEU A 694 26.38 -43.69 -7.39
CA LEU A 694 27.33 -42.57 -7.49
C LEU A 694 28.66 -43.12 -7.94
N ASP A 695 29.00 -42.89 -9.21
CA ASP A 695 30.15 -43.53 -9.82
C ASP A 695 31.27 -42.53 -10.12
N ILE A 696 32.52 -42.94 -9.93
CA ILE A 696 33.71 -42.19 -10.28
C ILE A 696 34.62 -43.06 -11.18
N GLY A 697 34.45 -42.88 -12.47
CA GLY A 697 35.01 -43.75 -13.47
C GLY A 697 34.37 -45.15 -13.43
N ALA A 698 35.15 -46.22 -13.18
CA ALA A 698 34.64 -47.60 -13.06
C ALA A 698 34.42 -48.04 -11.60
N LYS A 699 34.28 -47.09 -10.68
CA LYS A 699 34.04 -47.32 -9.25
C LYS A 699 32.86 -46.55 -8.77
N GLY A 700 32.03 -47.19 -7.94
CA GLY A 700 30.92 -46.57 -7.23
C GLY A 700 31.22 -46.25 -5.79
N LEU A 701 30.49 -45.26 -5.22
CA LEU A 701 30.40 -45.11 -3.78
C LEU A 701 29.85 -46.39 -3.17
N ASP A 702 30.50 -46.87 -2.11
CA ASP A 702 30.29 -48.21 -1.57
C ASP A 702 30.11 -48.15 -0.05
N ASP A 703 29.08 -48.80 0.39
CA ASP A 703 28.88 -49.19 1.79
C ASP A 703 29.54 -50.57 2.02
N PRO A 704 30.72 -50.61 2.65
CA PRO A 704 31.50 -51.80 2.69
C PRO A 704 30.74 -53.02 3.25
N ASP A 705 30.57 -54.04 2.44
CA ASP A 705 29.89 -55.30 2.75
C ASP A 705 28.40 -55.13 3.19
N GLY A 706 27.75 -53.96 2.84
CA GLY A 706 26.40 -53.64 3.29
C GLY A 706 26.31 -53.55 4.81
N SER A 707 27.31 -52.95 5.44
CA SER A 707 27.40 -52.82 6.89
C SER A 707 26.21 -52.05 7.48
N THR A 708 25.64 -52.52 8.56
CA THR A 708 24.64 -51.80 9.36
C THR A 708 25.23 -51.18 10.62
N THR A 709 26.56 -51.12 10.71
CA THR A 709 27.28 -50.58 11.87
C THR A 709 27.43 -49.04 11.72
N ASP A 710 26.91 -48.29 12.67
CA ASP A 710 27.04 -46.83 12.71
C ASP A 710 28.51 -46.42 12.68
N GLY A 711 28.82 -45.40 11.88
CA GLY A 711 30.18 -44.88 11.72
C GLY A 711 31.09 -45.69 10.79
N THR A 712 30.57 -46.72 10.07
CA THR A 712 31.35 -47.38 9.04
C THR A 712 31.72 -46.39 7.94
N ALA A 713 33.02 -46.27 7.67
CA ALA A 713 33.55 -45.38 6.65
C ALA A 713 33.18 -45.83 5.24
N LEU A 714 32.60 -44.97 4.42
CA LEU A 714 32.31 -45.22 3.03
C LEU A 714 33.60 -45.29 2.21
N THR A 715 33.58 -46.14 1.21
CA THR A 715 34.72 -46.34 0.31
C THR A 715 34.26 -46.28 -1.16
N THR A 716 35.16 -46.51 -2.09
CA THR A 716 34.81 -46.79 -3.48
C THR A 716 35.09 -48.21 -3.82
N ALA A 717 34.18 -48.91 -4.49
CA ALA A 717 34.33 -50.29 -4.94
C ALA A 717 33.91 -50.45 -6.40
N HIS A 718 34.28 -51.59 -6.99
CA HIS A 718 33.77 -51.97 -8.31
C HIS A 718 32.27 -52.32 -8.17
N PRO A 719 31.36 -51.64 -8.92
CA PRO A 719 29.94 -51.92 -8.85
C PRO A 719 29.69 -53.42 -9.12
N ARG A 720 29.03 -54.09 -8.19
CA ARG A 720 28.74 -55.55 -8.26
C ARG A 720 27.26 -55.80 -8.58
N GLY A 721 26.47 -54.73 -8.75
CA GLY A 721 25.02 -54.81 -8.87
C GLY A 721 24.31 -55.23 -7.58
N ALA A 722 25.03 -55.16 -6.45
CA ALA A 722 24.49 -55.39 -5.11
C ALA A 722 23.98 -54.10 -4.47
N ALA A 723 23.18 -54.21 -3.42
CA ALA A 723 22.54 -53.08 -2.78
C ALA A 723 23.54 -52.09 -2.10
N ASP A 724 24.75 -52.59 -1.76
CA ASP A 724 25.84 -51.83 -1.12
C ASP A 724 26.45 -50.72 -1.99
N ASN A 725 26.21 -50.75 -3.32
CA ASN A 725 26.61 -49.69 -4.23
C ASN A 725 25.41 -48.81 -4.72
N ASN A 726 24.20 -49.11 -4.25
CA ASN A 726 22.99 -48.37 -4.61
C ASN A 726 22.63 -47.40 -3.50
N TRP A 727 22.25 -46.18 -3.87
CA TRP A 727 21.95 -45.09 -2.96
C TRP A 727 20.57 -44.53 -3.24
N VAL A 728 19.75 -44.40 -2.22
CA VAL A 728 18.42 -43.80 -2.29
C VAL A 728 18.56 -42.31 -2.03
N PHE A 729 18.22 -41.52 -3.03
CA PHE A 729 18.20 -40.05 -2.94
C PHE A 729 16.80 -39.57 -2.57
N THR A 730 16.69 -38.84 -1.49
CA THR A 730 15.46 -38.21 -1.04
C THR A 730 15.64 -36.71 -1.08
N GLN A 731 14.93 -36.02 -1.96
CA GLN A 731 15.03 -34.55 -2.08
C GLN A 731 14.37 -33.87 -0.90
N GLN A 732 15.09 -32.96 -0.28
CA GLN A 732 14.62 -32.10 0.82
C GLN A 732 13.91 -30.85 0.29
N ALA A 733 13.19 -30.15 1.16
CA ALA A 733 12.42 -28.96 0.79
C ALA A 733 13.27 -27.81 0.24
N ASP A 734 14.53 -27.70 0.64
CA ASP A 734 15.50 -26.72 0.16
C ASP A 734 16.17 -27.08 -1.16
N GLY A 735 15.91 -28.30 -1.68
CA GLY A 735 16.46 -28.81 -2.93
C GLY A 735 17.72 -29.68 -2.76
N SER A 736 18.28 -29.79 -1.56
CA SER A 736 19.34 -30.72 -1.21
C SER A 736 18.84 -32.20 -1.23
N TYR A 737 19.74 -33.14 -1.03
CA TYR A 737 19.41 -34.58 -0.99
C TYR A 737 19.95 -35.22 0.27
N GLU A 738 19.12 -35.97 0.95
CA GLU A 738 19.55 -37.05 1.81
C GLU A 738 19.89 -38.28 0.94
N ILE A 739 21.05 -38.89 1.17
CA ILE A 739 21.57 -40.00 0.37
C ILE A 739 21.78 -41.21 1.28
N ALA A 740 20.90 -42.21 1.21
CA ALA A 740 20.94 -43.41 2.06
C ALA A 740 21.42 -44.65 1.29
N SER A 741 22.21 -45.51 1.92
CA SER A 741 22.58 -46.83 1.36
C SER A 741 21.34 -47.69 1.21
N ALA A 742 21.13 -48.29 0.02
CA ALA A 742 20.03 -49.23 -0.21
C ALA A 742 20.24 -50.59 0.50
N ALA A 743 21.43 -50.82 1.06
CA ALA A 743 21.76 -52.07 1.82
C ALA A 743 21.49 -51.92 3.31
N SER A 744 21.82 -50.76 3.89
CA SER A 744 21.76 -50.54 5.33
C SER A 744 20.65 -49.59 5.78
N ASP A 745 20.00 -48.86 4.87
CA ASP A 745 19.05 -47.75 5.12
C ASP A 745 19.71 -46.63 5.97
N GLN A 746 21.05 -46.54 5.98
CA GLN A 746 21.79 -45.49 6.68
C GLN A 746 22.28 -44.43 5.70
N CYS A 747 22.28 -43.14 6.15
CA CYS A 747 22.64 -41.99 5.34
C CYS A 747 24.16 -41.76 5.27
N ALA A 748 24.64 -41.36 4.10
CA ALA A 748 25.99 -40.84 3.92
C ALA A 748 26.14 -39.57 4.76
N SER A 749 26.99 -39.61 5.76
CA SER A 749 27.14 -38.60 6.80
C SER A 749 28.58 -38.13 6.90
N VAL A 750 28.78 -36.82 7.04
CA VAL A 750 30.10 -36.32 7.47
C VAL A 750 30.33 -36.72 8.91
N ASN A 751 31.45 -37.46 9.17
CA ASN A 751 31.76 -38.03 10.47
C ASN A 751 31.77 -36.95 11.55
N TYR A 752 31.04 -37.16 12.66
CA TYR A 752 30.82 -36.23 13.77
C TYR A 752 30.31 -34.86 13.34
N GLY A 753 29.75 -34.69 12.13
CA GLY A 753 29.32 -33.38 11.60
C GLY A 753 30.44 -32.36 11.49
N SER A 754 31.69 -32.85 11.25
CA SER A 754 32.88 -32.01 11.08
C SER A 754 32.75 -31.03 9.89
N THR A 755 33.36 -29.86 9.99
CA THR A 755 33.52 -28.89 8.87
C THR A 755 34.95 -28.86 8.34
N ALA A 756 35.81 -29.73 8.81
CA ALA A 756 37.20 -29.79 8.39
C ALA A 756 37.34 -30.60 7.10
N ALA A 757 38.23 -30.18 6.20
CA ALA A 757 38.67 -31.00 5.06
C ALA A 757 39.44 -32.25 5.54
N GLY A 758 39.35 -33.35 4.80
CA GLY A 758 39.93 -34.61 5.14
C GLY A 758 39.07 -35.49 6.06
N GLU A 759 37.92 -34.96 6.52
CA GLU A 759 37.04 -35.77 7.36
C GLU A 759 36.36 -36.89 6.55
N SER A 760 36.27 -38.08 7.15
CA SER A 760 35.67 -39.25 6.52
C SER A 760 34.16 -39.09 6.33
N ILE A 761 33.65 -39.63 5.22
CA ILE A 761 32.23 -39.87 5.07
C ILE A 761 31.91 -41.25 5.58
N VAL A 762 30.94 -41.32 6.48
CA VAL A 762 30.51 -42.54 7.14
C VAL A 762 29.03 -42.76 6.91
N GLN A 763 28.56 -44.00 7.09
CA GLN A 763 27.13 -44.22 7.22
C GLN A 763 26.68 -44.02 8.66
N TRP A 764 25.48 -43.46 8.82
CA TRP A 764 24.88 -43.18 10.12
C TRP A 764 23.34 -43.22 9.98
N PRO A 765 22.55 -43.56 11.03
CA PRO A 765 21.11 -43.46 10.97
C PRO A 765 20.66 -42.09 10.42
N CYS A 766 19.75 -42.14 9.45
CA CYS A 766 19.24 -40.91 8.82
C CYS A 766 18.54 -39.99 9.84
N SER A 767 18.79 -38.71 9.75
CA SER A 767 18.23 -37.67 10.62
C SER A 767 18.19 -36.37 9.83
N ASP A 768 17.27 -35.48 10.14
CA ASP A 768 17.15 -34.17 9.48
C ASP A 768 18.32 -33.23 9.85
N SER A 769 19.55 -33.67 9.60
CA SER A 769 20.77 -32.98 9.97
C SER A 769 21.60 -32.61 8.76
N THR A 770 22.00 -31.35 8.66
CA THR A 770 22.75 -30.78 7.52
C THR A 770 24.07 -31.47 7.19
N ASN A 771 24.63 -32.31 8.10
CA ASN A 771 25.79 -33.13 7.80
C ASN A 771 25.45 -34.44 7.05
N GLN A 772 24.18 -34.75 6.81
CA GLN A 772 23.64 -35.80 5.99
C GLN A 772 22.95 -35.28 4.71
N GLU A 773 22.89 -33.98 4.55
CA GLU A 773 22.30 -33.32 3.40
C GLU A 773 23.38 -32.88 2.40
N TRP A 774 23.09 -33.11 1.12
CA TRP A 774 24.04 -32.92 0.04
C TRP A 774 23.44 -32.13 -1.13
N ASP A 775 24.13 -31.10 -1.54
CA ASP A 775 23.86 -30.37 -2.78
C ASP A 775 24.46 -31.12 -3.97
N VAL A 776 23.65 -31.44 -4.97
CA VAL A 776 24.07 -32.13 -6.20
C VAL A 776 24.00 -31.19 -7.38
N VAL A 777 25.16 -30.81 -7.91
CA VAL A 777 25.25 -29.76 -8.95
C VAL A 777 25.89 -30.32 -10.22
N LEU A 778 25.20 -30.19 -11.36
CA LEU A 778 25.71 -30.58 -12.69
C LEU A 778 26.93 -29.70 -13.07
N GLN A 779 27.99 -30.37 -13.42
CA GLN A 779 29.22 -29.73 -13.91
C GLN A 779 29.21 -29.61 -15.45
N PRO A 780 30.00 -28.67 -16.03
CA PRO A 780 30.03 -28.45 -17.48
C PRO A 780 30.48 -29.67 -18.31
N ASN A 781 31.14 -30.61 -17.70
CA ASN A 781 31.62 -31.87 -18.32
C ASN A 781 30.59 -33.02 -18.23
N GLY A 782 29.39 -32.77 -17.70
CA GLY A 782 28.32 -33.78 -17.59
C GLY A 782 28.40 -34.64 -16.34
N THR A 783 29.35 -34.39 -15.42
CA THR A 783 29.41 -35.04 -14.11
C THR A 783 28.76 -34.15 -13.04
N TYR A 784 28.68 -34.65 -11.81
CA TYR A 784 28.10 -33.89 -10.68
C TYR A 784 29.13 -33.70 -9.59
N SER A 785 29.13 -32.51 -8.97
CA SER A 785 29.71 -32.33 -7.65
C SER A 785 28.63 -32.61 -6.59
N VAL A 786 29.02 -33.27 -5.50
CA VAL A 786 28.17 -33.58 -4.36
C VAL A 786 28.78 -32.86 -3.15
N THR A 787 28.10 -31.87 -2.64
CA THR A 787 28.64 -30.91 -1.64
C THR A 787 27.86 -31.05 -0.34
N SER A 788 28.52 -31.19 0.79
CA SER A 788 27.87 -31.20 2.09
C SER A 788 27.22 -29.84 2.38
N VAL A 789 25.94 -29.81 2.68
CA VAL A 789 25.20 -28.59 3.06
C VAL A 789 25.81 -27.94 4.31
N ARG A 790 26.30 -28.76 5.26
CA ARG A 790 26.90 -28.28 6.50
C ARG A 790 28.24 -27.58 6.33
N SER A 791 29.14 -28.16 5.55
CA SER A 791 30.54 -27.72 5.46
C SER A 791 30.85 -26.93 4.20
N GLY A 792 30.06 -27.10 3.14
CA GLY A 792 30.37 -26.59 1.79
C GLY A 792 31.53 -27.33 1.10
N LEU A 793 31.99 -28.48 1.65
CA LEU A 793 33.07 -29.27 1.10
C LEU A 793 32.53 -30.42 0.21
N LEU A 794 33.30 -30.83 -0.79
CA LEU A 794 32.91 -31.80 -1.81
C LEU A 794 33.21 -33.25 -1.37
N LEU A 795 32.26 -34.13 -1.65
CA LEU A 795 32.44 -35.60 -1.59
C LEU A 795 33.59 -35.97 -2.51
N THR A 796 34.65 -36.52 -1.95
CA THR A 796 35.91 -36.76 -2.65
C THR A 796 36.43 -38.17 -2.35
N THR A 797 36.82 -38.91 -3.39
CA THR A 797 37.54 -40.19 -3.15
C THR A 797 39.05 -39.98 -3.19
N ALA A 798 39.77 -40.70 -2.38
CA ALA A 798 41.24 -40.67 -2.36
C ALA A 798 41.86 -41.20 -3.67
N SER A 799 41.19 -42.10 -4.37
CA SER A 799 41.64 -42.67 -5.66
C SER A 799 40.52 -43.46 -6.36
N LYS A 800 40.75 -43.88 -7.58
CA LYS A 800 39.86 -44.82 -8.32
C LYS A 800 40.19 -46.29 -8.07
N ALA A 801 40.66 -46.67 -6.87
CA ALA A 801 40.94 -48.03 -6.44
C ALA A 801 39.78 -48.58 -5.60
N ASN A 802 39.67 -49.94 -5.52
CA ASN A 802 38.74 -50.53 -4.56
C ASN A 802 39.22 -50.24 -3.13
N GLY A 803 38.30 -49.94 -2.22
CA GLY A 803 38.57 -49.59 -0.83
C GLY A 803 39.22 -48.23 -0.65
N ALA A 804 39.18 -47.34 -1.67
CA ALA A 804 39.69 -45.98 -1.51
C ALA A 804 38.76 -45.21 -0.56
N ALA A 805 39.35 -44.53 0.41
CA ALA A 805 38.61 -43.72 1.37
C ALA A 805 37.84 -42.60 0.69
N VAL A 806 36.66 -42.34 1.20
CA VAL A 806 35.82 -41.18 0.79
C VAL A 806 35.80 -40.18 1.93
N THR A 807 36.16 -38.94 1.61
CA THR A 807 36.25 -37.81 2.54
C THR A 807 35.52 -36.59 2.01
N GLN A 808 35.36 -35.57 2.79
CA GLN A 808 35.02 -34.23 2.29
C GLN A 808 36.28 -33.36 2.10
N GLU A 809 36.40 -32.69 0.96
CA GLU A 809 37.56 -31.87 0.62
C GLU A 809 37.16 -30.53 0.01
N ALA A 810 38.05 -29.57 0.07
CA ALA A 810 37.89 -28.32 -0.69
C ALA A 810 37.80 -28.60 -2.19
N ASP A 811 37.06 -27.80 -2.92
CA ASP A 811 37.00 -27.88 -4.39
C ASP A 811 38.38 -27.59 -5.01
N THR A 812 38.92 -28.61 -5.69
CA THR A 812 40.19 -28.52 -6.40
C THR A 812 40.04 -28.68 -7.90
N GLY A 813 38.79 -28.88 -8.37
CA GLY A 813 38.49 -29.26 -9.75
C GLY A 813 38.97 -30.65 -10.15
N SER A 814 39.37 -31.48 -9.16
CA SER A 814 39.88 -32.84 -9.36
C SER A 814 38.83 -33.78 -9.95
N VAL A 815 39.25 -34.65 -10.86
CA VAL A 815 38.39 -35.75 -11.35
C VAL A 815 37.96 -36.75 -10.25
N LEU A 816 38.55 -36.64 -9.06
CA LEU A 816 38.19 -37.42 -7.86
C LEU A 816 37.04 -36.78 -7.06
N GLN A 817 36.53 -35.66 -7.53
CA GLN A 817 35.39 -34.91 -6.96
C GLN A 817 34.19 -34.88 -7.94
N GLN A 818 34.33 -35.58 -9.10
CA GLN A 818 33.38 -35.53 -10.20
C GLN A 818 32.67 -36.87 -10.33
N TRP A 819 31.43 -36.91 -9.91
CA TRP A 819 30.59 -38.12 -9.82
C TRP A 819 29.63 -38.23 -11.00
N SER A 820 29.42 -39.40 -11.51
CA SER A 820 28.28 -39.75 -12.38
C SER A 820 27.17 -40.32 -11.51
N ILE A 821 25.95 -39.97 -11.75
CA ILE A 821 24.76 -40.48 -11.07
C ILE A 821 23.90 -41.18 -12.11
N GLU A 822 23.69 -42.51 -11.96
CA GLU A 822 23.01 -43.36 -12.91
C GLU A 822 21.81 -44.09 -12.30
#